data_d1a3fbdc5d4bcc1507492dc3074fc37d
#
_entry.id   d1a3fbdc5d4bcc1507492dc3074fc37d
#
_cell.length_a   1.000
_cell.length_b   1.000
_cell.length_c   1.000
_cell.angle_alpha   90.00
_cell.angle_beta   90.00
_cell.angle_gamma   90.00
#
_symmetry.space_group_name_H-M   'P 1'
#
loop_
_entity.id
_entity.type
_entity.pdbx_description
1 polymer ?
#
loop_
_entity_poly.entity_id
_entity_poly.type
_entity_poly.pdbx_seq_one_letter_code
_entity_poly.pdbx_strand_id
1 'polypeptide(L)'
;MSWWSEVPLLLATTGIFLLPGLLVALLGGVRGYPLLALAPALTVSLVSVGSIVAPMVGLGWIAGSVLVTVLACAAAFAASWWTRRSVTRRDQPRDWKYTAALAAAVAVAVVLIGRRLLWVFGEPDSFSQTFDNVFHLNAIRYILETGAASTFEVGRMAGNDYYPAAWHDMVALVAELGSAGIPVAVNAVNLFAGAVIWPLGCIYLVQQLFGRKSALVLLAGVLSAAFGSFPLLMLDHGVLNPNVLAIALLPVALGAAVNALGLAAEVSYPPLVRWLLLVAVSPGMTLAHPSTTMALLAVLIPAAFALAFRKSLKPADGRSPVHKVWPWLGVAAYIGVVAYLWTVARPVEAASTWVPIQSTGQAIGEAVTGTALGRPVTWAVFILTAFGLAFLLSQRGTRWIASMYLVLTGFYVVVSSFPQDDLRMYLTGVWYNDSPRLAALIPVMAVPVAAYGGWKLLDWASRLPAVAAGLARIRNKAAGPAYVAVVLVGAVALVGVSAYLTQKANIRQAAESAKRSYEVTPDASLISNDELELLERLDDEVPEDALIAGNPWTGSSLAYALADRQTLQLHILATYGDDVDTIYNRLRDAPADPEVCQAVESTGVDYVLDFGTKEVHGIDHGFVGLRDLEETGAGRVVDQVGEAKLYEITACR
;
A
#
# COMPACT_ATOMS: atom_id res chain seq x y z
N MET A 1 -13.49 -1.49 -21.68
CA MET A 1 -14.53 -1.65 -20.61
C MET A 1 -14.82 -0.32 -19.93
N SER A 2 -15.94 -0.12 -19.21
CA SER A 2 -16.19 1.14 -18.48
C SER A 2 -16.28 0.90 -16.98
N TRP A 3 -15.81 1.85 -16.16
CA TRP A 3 -15.92 1.76 -14.69
C TRP A 3 -17.36 1.66 -14.18
N TRP A 4 -18.35 2.02 -14.98
CA TRP A 4 -19.76 1.85 -14.61
C TRP A 4 -20.21 0.39 -14.63
N SER A 5 -19.66 -0.42 -15.54
CA SER A 5 -19.92 -1.87 -15.53
C SER A 5 -19.31 -2.58 -14.33
N GLU A 6 -18.23 -2.00 -13.75
CA GLU A 6 -17.49 -2.56 -12.63
C GLU A 6 -18.01 -2.15 -11.25
N VAL A 7 -19.11 -1.38 -11.18
CA VAL A 7 -19.72 -1.01 -9.88
C VAL A 7 -20.08 -2.23 -9.02
N PRO A 8 -20.62 -3.34 -9.55
CA PRO A 8 -20.86 -4.54 -8.74
C PRO A 8 -19.57 -5.11 -8.14
N LEU A 9 -18.47 -5.15 -8.90
CA LEU A 9 -17.17 -5.60 -8.42
C LEU A 9 -16.61 -4.68 -7.32
N LEU A 10 -16.72 -3.36 -7.48
CA LEU A 10 -16.31 -2.39 -6.47
C LEU A 10 -17.11 -2.53 -5.17
N LEU A 11 -18.39 -2.85 -5.25
CA LEU A 11 -19.22 -3.16 -4.08
C LEU A 11 -18.82 -4.50 -3.44
N ALA A 12 -18.54 -5.53 -4.24
CA ALA A 12 -18.01 -6.81 -3.76
C ALA A 12 -16.65 -6.62 -3.06
N THR A 13 -15.71 -5.89 -3.69
CA THR A 13 -14.41 -5.51 -3.10
C THR A 13 -14.61 -4.83 -1.75
N THR A 14 -15.54 -3.86 -1.68
CA THR A 14 -15.88 -3.19 -0.41
C THR A 14 -16.37 -4.18 0.64
N GLY A 15 -17.24 -5.12 0.28
CA GLY A 15 -17.73 -6.18 1.16
C GLY A 15 -16.61 -7.10 1.63
N ILE A 16 -15.76 -7.57 0.70
CA ILE A 16 -14.62 -8.46 0.98
C ILE A 16 -13.68 -7.82 2.01
N PHE A 17 -13.30 -6.55 1.81
CA PHE A 17 -12.39 -5.86 2.73
C PHE A 17 -13.01 -5.49 4.07
N LEU A 18 -14.32 -5.24 4.13
CA LEU A 18 -14.95 -4.75 5.35
C LEU A 18 -15.56 -5.86 6.21
N LEU A 19 -16.31 -6.80 5.63
CA LEU A 19 -17.18 -7.67 6.40
C LEU A 19 -16.46 -8.56 7.43
N PRO A 20 -15.38 -9.30 7.11
CA PRO A 20 -14.70 -10.15 8.09
C PRO A 20 -14.17 -9.35 9.29
N GLY A 21 -13.47 -8.24 9.00
CA GLY A 21 -12.91 -7.38 10.05
C GLY A 21 -13.96 -6.64 10.87
N LEU A 22 -15.08 -6.22 10.26
CA LEU A 22 -16.24 -5.64 10.97
C LEU A 22 -16.80 -6.63 11.99
N LEU A 23 -16.97 -7.90 11.61
CA LEU A 23 -17.48 -8.95 12.50
C LEU A 23 -16.56 -9.13 13.71
N VAL A 24 -15.25 -9.31 13.47
CA VAL A 24 -14.26 -9.49 14.55
C VAL A 24 -14.23 -8.27 15.47
N ALA A 25 -14.14 -7.06 14.91
CA ALA A 25 -14.11 -5.83 15.68
C ALA A 25 -15.41 -5.62 16.49
N LEU A 26 -16.57 -5.89 15.87
CA LEU A 26 -17.88 -5.78 16.52
C LEU A 26 -18.02 -6.73 17.70
N LEU A 27 -17.62 -7.99 17.54
CA LEU A 27 -17.62 -9.00 18.60
C LEU A 27 -16.60 -8.66 19.70
N GLY A 28 -15.45 -8.07 19.33
CA GLY A 28 -14.46 -7.51 20.26
C GLY A 28 -14.91 -6.27 21.03
N GLY A 29 -16.14 -5.78 20.77
CA GLY A 29 -16.72 -4.64 21.49
C GLY A 29 -16.36 -3.26 20.90
N VAL A 30 -15.71 -3.21 19.73
CA VAL A 30 -15.41 -1.96 19.02
C VAL A 30 -16.70 -1.35 18.49
N ARG A 31 -16.83 -0.03 18.58
CA ARG A 31 -18.04 0.72 18.14
C ARG A 31 -17.67 2.03 17.49
N GLY A 32 -18.59 2.55 16.68
CA GLY A 32 -18.45 3.84 16.00
C GLY A 32 -17.38 3.82 14.91
N TYR A 33 -16.72 4.95 14.68
CA TYR A 33 -15.78 5.10 13.58
C TYR A 33 -14.57 4.14 13.63
N PRO A 34 -13.97 3.84 14.79
CA PRO A 34 -12.89 2.84 14.87
C PRO A 34 -13.28 1.48 14.27
N LEU A 35 -14.57 1.12 14.30
CA LEU A 35 -15.07 -0.12 13.69
C LEU A 35 -14.81 -0.15 12.18
N LEU A 36 -15.12 0.95 11.47
CA LEU A 36 -14.87 1.07 10.02
C LEU A 36 -13.38 1.17 9.69
N ALA A 37 -12.63 1.94 10.48
CA ALA A 37 -11.22 2.16 10.21
C ALA A 37 -10.34 0.92 10.43
N LEU A 38 -10.66 0.10 11.45
CA LEU A 38 -9.91 -1.12 11.77
C LEU A 38 -10.30 -2.31 10.87
N ALA A 39 -11.52 -2.32 10.31
CA ALA A 39 -12.04 -3.47 9.59
C ALA A 39 -11.15 -3.93 8.43
N PRO A 40 -10.69 -3.06 7.49
CA PRO A 40 -9.84 -3.51 6.39
C PRO A 40 -8.53 -4.14 6.88
N ALA A 41 -7.89 -3.52 7.89
CA ALA A 41 -6.63 -4.04 8.43
C ALA A 41 -6.80 -5.41 9.10
N LEU A 42 -7.92 -5.61 9.81
CA LEU A 42 -8.28 -6.90 10.38
C LEU A 42 -8.53 -7.92 9.27
N THR A 43 -9.31 -7.57 8.24
CA THR A 43 -9.59 -8.48 7.13
C THR A 43 -8.32 -8.93 6.42
N VAL A 44 -7.45 -8.00 6.05
CA VAL A 44 -6.16 -8.34 5.40
C VAL A 44 -5.35 -9.28 6.29
N SER A 45 -5.31 -9.03 7.62
CA SER A 45 -4.63 -9.94 8.58
C SER A 45 -5.27 -11.33 8.62
N LEU A 46 -6.62 -11.41 8.61
CA LEU A 46 -7.34 -12.69 8.66
C LEU A 46 -7.11 -13.51 7.40
N VAL A 47 -7.17 -12.89 6.23
CA VAL A 47 -6.93 -13.57 4.95
C VAL A 47 -5.49 -14.04 4.87
N SER A 48 -4.50 -13.18 5.12
CA SER A 48 -3.08 -13.55 4.99
C SER A 48 -2.63 -14.60 6.01
N VAL A 49 -3.12 -14.53 7.26
CA VAL A 49 -2.85 -15.58 8.24
C VAL A 49 -3.58 -16.87 7.86
N GLY A 50 -4.79 -16.76 7.32
CA GLY A 50 -5.56 -17.89 6.83
C GLY A 50 -4.87 -18.63 5.69
N SER A 51 -4.30 -17.90 4.72
CA SER A 51 -3.50 -18.47 3.62
C SER A 51 -2.27 -19.24 4.12
N ILE A 52 -1.63 -18.77 5.22
CA ILE A 52 -0.51 -19.49 5.84
C ILE A 52 -0.97 -20.73 6.60
N VAL A 53 -2.09 -20.65 7.32
CA VAL A 53 -2.60 -21.77 8.13
C VAL A 53 -3.23 -22.87 7.27
N ALA A 54 -3.83 -22.53 6.15
CA ALA A 54 -4.56 -23.44 5.28
C ALA A 54 -3.79 -24.71 4.89
N PRO A 55 -2.57 -24.63 4.32
CA PRO A 55 -1.80 -25.82 3.96
C PRO A 55 -1.38 -26.65 5.18
N MET A 56 -1.20 -26.02 6.37
CA MET A 56 -0.83 -26.73 7.59
C MET A 56 -1.94 -27.65 8.13
N VAL A 57 -3.19 -27.35 7.77
CA VAL A 57 -4.38 -28.13 8.20
C VAL A 57 -5.08 -28.84 7.07
N GLY A 58 -4.47 -28.87 5.87
CA GLY A 58 -5.01 -29.55 4.69
C GLY A 58 -6.27 -28.90 4.09
N LEU A 59 -6.42 -27.59 4.22
CA LEU A 59 -7.53 -26.82 3.66
C LEU A 59 -7.08 -25.98 2.47
N GLY A 60 -8.01 -25.68 1.56
CA GLY A 60 -7.79 -24.61 0.58
C GLY A 60 -7.67 -23.23 1.26
N TRP A 61 -6.95 -22.31 0.66
CA TRP A 61 -6.60 -21.01 1.27
C TRP A 61 -7.80 -20.14 1.66
N ILE A 62 -8.89 -20.15 0.89
CA ILE A 62 -10.14 -19.45 1.23
C ILE A 62 -10.78 -20.08 2.47
N ALA A 63 -10.85 -21.40 2.54
CA ALA A 63 -11.39 -22.11 3.70
C ALA A 63 -10.55 -21.88 4.96
N GLY A 64 -9.21 -21.83 4.82
CA GLY A 64 -8.29 -21.42 5.88
C GLY A 64 -8.55 -20.00 6.36
N SER A 65 -8.81 -19.06 5.46
CA SER A 65 -9.16 -17.68 5.78
C SER A 65 -10.50 -17.59 6.55
N VAL A 66 -11.48 -18.38 6.15
CA VAL A 66 -12.77 -18.50 6.89
C VAL A 66 -12.55 -19.10 8.27
N LEU A 67 -11.76 -20.17 8.39
CA LEU A 67 -11.43 -20.79 9.68
C LEU A 67 -10.78 -19.78 10.64
N VAL A 68 -9.75 -19.07 10.19
CA VAL A 68 -9.06 -18.05 11.00
C VAL A 68 -10.03 -16.93 11.39
N THR A 69 -10.92 -16.51 10.49
CA THR A 69 -11.96 -15.52 10.79
C THR A 69 -12.93 -16.00 11.88
N VAL A 70 -13.39 -17.24 11.82
CA VAL A 70 -14.28 -17.82 12.85
C VAL A 70 -13.57 -17.89 14.21
N LEU A 71 -12.32 -18.36 14.24
CA LEU A 71 -11.51 -18.41 15.46
C LEU A 71 -11.27 -17.01 16.05
N ALA A 72 -10.95 -16.03 15.21
CA ALA A 72 -10.79 -14.64 15.62
C ALA A 72 -12.10 -14.03 16.15
N CYS A 73 -13.24 -14.34 15.57
CA CYS A 73 -14.56 -13.95 16.08
C CYS A 73 -14.82 -14.54 17.47
N ALA A 74 -14.52 -15.83 17.68
CA ALA A 74 -14.68 -16.48 18.98
C ALA A 74 -13.75 -15.86 20.03
N ALA A 75 -12.47 -15.63 19.68
CA ALA A 75 -11.49 -15.00 20.58
C ALA A 75 -11.88 -13.55 20.93
N ALA A 76 -12.32 -12.76 19.94
CA ALA A 76 -12.78 -11.39 20.13
C ALA A 76 -14.02 -11.33 21.05
N PHE A 77 -14.98 -12.24 20.84
CA PHE A 77 -16.15 -12.36 21.70
C PHE A 77 -15.76 -12.73 23.16
N ALA A 78 -14.89 -13.72 23.33
CA ALA A 78 -14.41 -14.14 24.65
C ALA A 78 -13.66 -13.00 25.37
N ALA A 79 -12.77 -12.29 24.67
CA ALA A 79 -12.06 -11.14 25.22
C ALA A 79 -13.01 -10.00 25.63
N SER A 80 -14.02 -9.71 24.79
CA SER A 80 -15.06 -8.73 25.10
C SER A 80 -15.91 -9.14 26.29
N TRP A 81 -16.30 -10.41 26.36
CA TRP A 81 -17.07 -10.96 27.49
C TRP A 81 -16.29 -10.85 28.80
N TRP A 82 -15.02 -11.25 28.79
CA TRP A 82 -14.14 -11.20 29.97
C TRP A 82 -13.96 -9.78 30.50
N THR A 83 -13.76 -8.82 29.58
CA THR A 83 -13.48 -7.42 29.93
C THR A 83 -14.74 -6.62 30.30
N ARG A 84 -15.95 -7.03 29.89
CA ARG A 84 -17.23 -6.35 30.25
C ARG A 84 -17.45 -6.24 31.76
N ARG A 85 -16.92 -7.16 32.55
CA ARG A 85 -17.00 -7.14 34.03
C ARG A 85 -16.18 -6.00 34.66
N SER A 86 -15.28 -5.37 33.89
CA SER A 86 -14.31 -4.38 34.41
C SER A 86 -14.59 -2.93 33.93
N VAL A 87 -15.60 -2.69 33.09
CA VAL A 87 -15.77 -1.37 32.45
C VAL A 87 -17.19 -0.87 32.59
N THR A 88 -17.36 0.23 33.35
CA THR A 88 -18.51 1.11 33.22
C THR A 88 -18.46 1.81 31.86
N ARG A 89 -19.35 1.42 30.95
CA ARG A 89 -19.52 2.12 29.66
C ARG A 89 -19.89 3.58 29.94
N ARG A 90 -19.01 4.51 29.58
CA ARG A 90 -19.42 5.88 29.36
C ARG A 90 -20.07 5.93 27.98
N ASP A 91 -21.39 5.89 27.94
CA ASP A 91 -22.14 6.21 26.72
C ASP A 91 -21.91 7.70 26.41
N GLN A 92 -21.05 7.96 25.43
CA GLN A 92 -20.89 9.33 24.95
C GLN A 92 -22.14 9.68 24.13
N PRO A 93 -22.78 10.83 24.40
CA PRO A 93 -23.94 11.26 23.63
C PRO A 93 -23.56 11.33 22.13
N ARG A 94 -24.48 10.82 21.30
CA ARG A 94 -24.30 10.79 19.84
C ARG A 94 -24.35 12.23 19.31
N ASP A 95 -23.17 12.79 19.01
CA ASP A 95 -23.05 14.09 18.35
C ASP A 95 -23.23 13.90 16.84
N TRP A 96 -24.45 14.19 16.36
CA TRP A 96 -24.80 14.07 14.96
C TRP A 96 -23.96 14.99 14.07
N LYS A 97 -23.55 16.18 14.56
CA LYS A 97 -22.73 17.16 13.82
C LYS A 97 -21.34 16.58 13.57
N TYR A 98 -20.77 15.95 14.60
CA TYR A 98 -19.50 15.25 14.46
C TYR A 98 -19.60 14.04 13.51
N THR A 99 -20.69 13.27 13.59
CA THR A 99 -20.93 12.13 12.71
C THR A 99 -21.09 12.59 11.25
N ALA A 100 -21.82 13.68 11.01
CA ALA A 100 -21.94 14.28 9.68
C ALA A 100 -20.62 14.81 9.13
N ALA A 101 -19.82 15.49 9.97
CA ALA A 101 -18.47 15.94 9.59
C ALA A 101 -17.55 14.76 9.23
N LEU A 102 -17.63 13.68 9.96
CA LEU A 102 -16.87 12.47 9.73
C LEU A 102 -17.25 11.79 8.41
N ALA A 103 -18.56 11.63 8.15
CA ALA A 103 -19.06 11.09 6.89
C ALA A 103 -18.66 11.97 5.70
N ALA A 104 -18.75 13.30 5.84
CA ALA A 104 -18.29 14.25 4.82
C ALA A 104 -16.78 14.16 4.59
N ALA A 105 -15.98 14.01 5.65
CA ALA A 105 -14.52 13.86 5.54
C ALA A 105 -14.14 12.61 4.73
N VAL A 106 -14.77 11.47 5.01
CA VAL A 106 -14.57 10.22 4.27
C VAL A 106 -15.04 10.37 2.82
N ALA A 107 -16.24 10.88 2.59
CA ALA A 107 -16.79 11.04 1.24
C ALA A 107 -15.92 11.95 0.37
N VAL A 108 -15.46 13.09 0.90
CA VAL A 108 -14.58 14.02 0.17
C VAL A 108 -13.24 13.36 -0.16
N ALA A 109 -12.64 12.63 0.77
CA ALA A 109 -11.39 11.92 0.53
C ALA A 109 -11.55 10.86 -0.57
N VAL A 110 -12.59 10.02 -0.47
CA VAL A 110 -12.92 8.99 -1.47
C VAL A 110 -13.11 9.61 -2.86
N VAL A 111 -13.85 10.72 -2.96
CA VAL A 111 -14.06 11.41 -4.24
C VAL A 111 -12.76 12.01 -4.79
N LEU A 112 -11.95 12.69 -3.95
CA LEU A 112 -10.72 13.34 -4.41
C LEU A 112 -9.67 12.33 -4.87
N ILE A 113 -9.46 11.27 -4.10
CA ILE A 113 -8.48 10.23 -4.44
C ILE A 113 -9.04 9.32 -5.54
N GLY A 114 -10.28 8.83 -5.37
CA GLY A 114 -10.91 7.90 -6.30
C GLY A 114 -10.94 8.42 -7.73
N ARG A 115 -11.40 9.67 -7.94
CA ARG A 115 -11.41 10.26 -9.29
C ARG A 115 -10.01 10.37 -9.90
N ARG A 116 -8.96 10.55 -9.08
CA ARG A 116 -7.57 10.61 -9.57
C ARG A 116 -7.07 9.23 -9.96
N LEU A 117 -7.37 8.22 -9.15
CA LEU A 117 -7.00 6.84 -9.47
C LEU A 117 -7.75 6.31 -10.68
N LEU A 118 -9.06 6.58 -10.79
CA LEU A 118 -9.85 6.21 -11.98
C LEU A 118 -9.30 6.89 -13.25
N TRP A 119 -8.83 8.13 -13.14
CA TRP A 119 -8.20 8.83 -14.27
C TRP A 119 -6.82 8.27 -14.61
N VAL A 120 -6.04 7.82 -13.61
CA VAL A 120 -4.73 7.17 -13.79
C VAL A 120 -4.89 5.83 -14.50
N PHE A 121 -5.77 4.99 -14.01
CA PHE A 121 -6.01 3.67 -14.61
C PHE A 121 -6.63 3.76 -16.00
N GLY A 122 -7.42 4.82 -16.28
CA GLY A 122 -8.16 4.94 -17.54
C GLY A 122 -9.29 3.91 -17.59
N GLU A 123 -9.08 2.77 -18.24
CA GLU A 123 -10.02 1.66 -18.29
C GLU A 123 -9.85 0.69 -17.12
N PRO A 124 -10.89 -0.09 -16.76
CA PRO A 124 -10.81 -1.02 -15.63
C PRO A 124 -9.74 -2.10 -15.78
N ASP A 125 -9.51 -2.57 -16.98
CA ASP A 125 -8.59 -3.62 -17.38
C ASP A 125 -7.18 -3.14 -17.74
N SER A 126 -6.92 -1.83 -17.70
CA SER A 126 -5.57 -1.29 -17.89
C SER A 126 -4.61 -1.83 -16.82
N PHE A 127 -3.38 -2.07 -17.21
CA PHE A 127 -2.33 -2.55 -16.33
C PHE A 127 -1.05 -1.76 -16.48
N SER A 128 -0.22 -1.74 -15.44
CA SER A 128 1.02 -0.98 -15.44
C SER A 128 2.06 -1.57 -16.39
N GLN A 129 2.74 -0.70 -17.12
CA GLN A 129 3.81 -0.99 -18.07
C GLN A 129 5.19 -1.02 -17.39
N THR A 130 5.26 -1.43 -16.10
CA THR A 130 6.50 -1.43 -15.32
C THR A 130 6.98 -2.84 -15.02
N PHE A 131 8.28 -2.98 -14.74
CA PHE A 131 8.99 -4.22 -14.49
C PHE A 131 8.31 -5.16 -13.48
N ASP A 132 7.97 -4.66 -12.28
CA ASP A 132 7.41 -5.50 -11.21
C ASP A 132 6.02 -6.06 -11.55
N ASN A 133 5.35 -5.51 -12.57
CA ASN A 133 4.00 -5.93 -12.92
C ASN A 133 3.95 -7.35 -13.50
N VAL A 134 5.02 -7.81 -14.16
CA VAL A 134 5.13 -9.20 -14.63
C VAL A 134 4.99 -10.17 -13.45
N PHE A 135 5.72 -9.93 -12.37
CA PHE A 135 5.59 -10.74 -11.16
C PHE A 135 4.18 -10.65 -10.58
N HIS A 136 3.65 -9.44 -10.43
CA HIS A 136 2.40 -9.24 -9.71
C HIS A 136 1.21 -9.92 -10.39
N LEU A 137 1.06 -9.77 -11.71
CA LEU A 137 -0.05 -10.38 -12.42
C LEU A 137 0.08 -11.91 -12.45
N ASN A 138 1.28 -12.42 -12.74
CA ASN A 138 1.53 -13.86 -12.78
C ASN A 138 1.39 -14.53 -11.39
N ALA A 139 1.78 -13.85 -10.31
CA ALA A 139 1.57 -14.36 -8.95
C ALA A 139 0.08 -14.50 -8.59
N ILE A 140 -0.76 -13.56 -9.05
CA ILE A 140 -2.21 -13.67 -8.86
C ILE A 140 -2.76 -14.86 -9.64
N ARG A 141 -2.35 -15.03 -10.91
CA ARG A 141 -2.74 -16.19 -11.71
C ARG A 141 -2.29 -17.51 -11.05
N TYR A 142 -1.05 -17.55 -10.58
CA TYR A 142 -0.50 -18.70 -9.87
C TYR A 142 -1.33 -19.08 -8.63
N ILE A 143 -1.77 -18.11 -7.84
CA ILE A 143 -2.67 -18.34 -6.70
C ILE A 143 -4.02 -18.90 -7.15
N LEU A 144 -4.61 -18.31 -8.20
CA LEU A 144 -5.93 -18.73 -8.72
C LEU A 144 -5.90 -20.15 -9.27
N GLU A 145 -4.82 -20.53 -9.98
CA GLU A 145 -4.65 -21.85 -10.58
C GLU A 145 -4.28 -22.93 -9.56
N THR A 146 -3.30 -22.64 -8.69
CA THR A 146 -2.73 -23.66 -7.80
C THR A 146 -3.32 -23.68 -6.39
N GLY A 147 -3.98 -22.58 -5.98
CA GLY A 147 -4.39 -22.38 -4.60
C GLY A 147 -3.24 -22.07 -3.64
N ALA A 148 -2.01 -21.88 -4.11
CA ALA A 148 -0.81 -21.62 -3.31
C ALA A 148 -0.70 -20.14 -2.91
N ALA A 149 -1.61 -19.67 -2.05
CA ALA A 149 -1.71 -18.28 -1.60
C ALA A 149 -0.78 -17.94 -0.42
N SER A 150 -0.19 -18.96 0.23
CA SER A 150 0.69 -18.70 1.38
C SER A 150 1.92 -17.89 0.99
N THR A 151 2.31 -16.95 1.86
CA THR A 151 3.55 -16.17 1.73
C THR A 151 4.82 -17.04 1.63
N PHE A 152 4.73 -18.34 2.01
CA PHE A 152 5.79 -19.36 1.87
C PHE A 152 5.65 -20.20 0.60
N GLU A 153 4.68 -19.92 -0.25
CA GLU A 153 4.39 -20.69 -1.48
C GLU A 153 4.42 -19.81 -2.73
N VAL A 154 3.81 -18.63 -2.70
CA VAL A 154 3.75 -17.70 -3.86
C VAL A 154 5.12 -17.41 -4.44
N GLY A 155 6.16 -17.27 -3.60
CA GLY A 155 7.53 -17.03 -4.04
C GLY A 155 8.12 -18.14 -4.91
N ARG A 156 7.62 -19.39 -4.78
CA ARG A 156 8.12 -20.55 -5.54
C ARG A 156 7.98 -20.38 -7.05
N MET A 157 6.99 -19.62 -7.49
CA MET A 157 6.82 -19.22 -8.89
C MET A 157 8.11 -18.60 -9.49
N ALA A 158 8.91 -17.94 -8.65
CA ALA A 158 10.16 -17.26 -9.02
C ALA A 158 11.40 -17.91 -8.37
N GLY A 159 11.27 -19.11 -7.81
CA GLY A 159 12.37 -19.79 -7.12
C GLY A 159 12.69 -19.26 -5.71
N ASN A 160 11.76 -18.58 -5.05
CA ASN A 160 11.93 -18.03 -3.69
C ASN A 160 11.03 -18.75 -2.67
N ASP A 161 11.56 -19.06 -1.50
CA ASP A 161 10.80 -19.70 -0.40
C ASP A 161 9.90 -18.72 0.38
N TYR A 162 10.03 -17.43 0.14
CA TYR A 162 9.29 -16.40 0.87
C TYR A 162 9.00 -15.20 -0.04
N TYR A 163 7.72 -14.80 -0.06
CA TYR A 163 7.31 -13.53 -0.67
C TYR A 163 6.10 -12.93 0.09
N PRO A 164 6.08 -11.61 0.41
CA PRO A 164 4.93 -10.97 1.07
C PRO A 164 3.68 -11.03 0.20
N ALA A 165 2.72 -11.90 0.53
CA ALA A 165 1.60 -12.23 -0.36
C ALA A 165 0.28 -11.51 -0.05
N ALA A 166 0.16 -10.78 1.08
CA ALA A 166 -1.14 -10.26 1.53
C ALA A 166 -1.90 -9.41 0.50
N TRP A 167 -1.19 -8.65 -0.34
CA TRP A 167 -1.82 -7.89 -1.41
C TRP A 167 -2.33 -8.81 -2.52
N HIS A 168 -1.53 -9.81 -2.91
CA HIS A 168 -1.87 -10.81 -3.94
C HIS A 168 -3.06 -11.65 -3.49
N ASP A 169 -3.08 -12.08 -2.21
CA ASP A 169 -4.22 -12.81 -1.61
C ASP A 169 -5.52 -12.01 -1.73
N MET A 170 -5.45 -10.71 -1.43
CA MET A 170 -6.64 -9.86 -1.52
C MET A 170 -7.10 -9.66 -2.97
N VAL A 171 -6.18 -9.53 -3.93
CA VAL A 171 -6.52 -9.42 -5.35
C VAL A 171 -7.10 -10.75 -5.86
N ALA A 172 -6.46 -11.88 -5.56
CA ALA A 172 -6.94 -13.21 -5.94
C ALA A 172 -8.35 -13.47 -5.36
N LEU A 173 -8.60 -13.06 -4.10
CA LEU A 173 -9.91 -13.19 -3.48
C LEU A 173 -10.99 -12.31 -4.17
N VAL A 174 -10.62 -11.11 -4.62
CA VAL A 174 -11.52 -10.23 -5.37
C VAL A 174 -11.77 -10.78 -6.77
N ALA A 175 -10.75 -11.29 -7.45
CA ALA A 175 -10.89 -11.92 -8.76
C ALA A 175 -11.79 -13.16 -8.69
N GLU A 176 -11.53 -14.05 -7.75
CA GLU A 176 -12.28 -15.32 -7.55
C GLU A 176 -13.76 -15.04 -7.20
N LEU A 177 -14.01 -14.28 -6.13
CA LEU A 177 -15.38 -14.02 -5.66
C LEU A 177 -16.15 -13.04 -6.54
N GLY A 178 -15.44 -12.15 -7.25
CA GLY A 178 -16.03 -11.17 -8.16
C GLY A 178 -16.14 -11.67 -9.60
N SER A 179 -15.59 -12.85 -9.94
CA SER A 179 -15.48 -13.38 -11.31
C SER A 179 -14.89 -12.34 -12.26
N ALA A 180 -13.82 -11.66 -11.83
CA ALA A 180 -13.19 -10.55 -12.55
C ALA A 180 -11.84 -10.95 -13.13
N GLY A 181 -11.49 -10.39 -14.29
CA GLY A 181 -10.15 -10.51 -14.85
C GLY A 181 -9.09 -9.93 -13.90
N ILE A 182 -7.87 -10.47 -13.95
CA ILE A 182 -6.78 -10.11 -13.04
C ILE A 182 -6.49 -8.61 -13.04
N PRO A 183 -6.33 -7.91 -14.19
CA PRO A 183 -6.08 -6.46 -14.20
C PRO A 183 -7.20 -5.66 -13.53
N VAL A 184 -8.46 -6.04 -13.77
CA VAL A 184 -9.64 -5.37 -13.18
C VAL A 184 -9.64 -5.52 -11.66
N ALA A 185 -9.35 -6.74 -11.15
CA ALA A 185 -9.26 -7.00 -9.72
C ALA A 185 -8.09 -6.23 -9.06
N VAL A 186 -6.94 -6.15 -9.72
CA VAL A 186 -5.77 -5.32 -9.31
C VAL A 186 -6.19 -3.87 -9.13
N ASN A 187 -6.82 -3.30 -10.14
CA ASN A 187 -7.22 -1.89 -10.12
C ASN A 187 -8.32 -1.63 -9.08
N ALA A 188 -9.28 -2.55 -8.90
CA ALA A 188 -10.32 -2.46 -7.86
C ALA A 188 -9.70 -2.47 -6.44
N VAL A 189 -8.74 -3.36 -6.17
CA VAL A 189 -8.03 -3.44 -4.89
C VAL A 189 -7.19 -2.19 -4.63
N ASN A 190 -6.45 -1.71 -5.62
CA ASN A 190 -5.63 -0.50 -5.50
C ASN A 190 -6.48 0.76 -5.32
N LEU A 191 -7.61 0.85 -6.03
CA LEU A 191 -8.60 1.91 -5.84
C LEU A 191 -9.15 1.90 -4.41
N PHE A 192 -9.51 0.73 -3.89
CA PHE A 192 -10.02 0.59 -2.53
C PHE A 192 -8.94 0.91 -1.47
N ALA A 193 -7.72 0.42 -1.65
CA ALA A 193 -6.60 0.72 -0.76
C ALA A 193 -6.31 2.23 -0.68
N GLY A 194 -6.17 2.89 -1.84
CA GLY A 194 -5.85 4.32 -1.90
C GLY A 194 -7.02 5.23 -1.53
N ALA A 195 -8.23 4.96 -2.02
CA ALA A 195 -9.37 5.87 -1.86
C ALA A 195 -10.21 5.61 -0.60
N VAL A 196 -10.13 4.41 0.01
CA VAL A 196 -10.95 4.05 1.18
C VAL A 196 -10.07 3.74 2.40
N ILE A 197 -9.19 2.75 2.33
CA ILE A 197 -8.39 2.31 3.49
C ILE A 197 -7.52 3.46 4.02
N TRP A 198 -6.78 4.11 3.13
CA TRP A 198 -5.87 5.19 3.48
C TRP A 198 -6.55 6.35 4.22
N PRO A 199 -7.61 7.00 3.68
CA PRO A 199 -8.24 8.11 4.39
C PRO A 199 -8.96 7.67 5.66
N LEU A 200 -9.55 6.46 5.71
CA LEU A 200 -10.10 5.92 6.95
C LEU A 200 -9.02 5.83 8.03
N GLY A 201 -7.86 5.33 7.68
CA GLY A 201 -6.71 5.24 8.58
C GLY A 201 -6.18 6.61 9.03
N CYS A 202 -6.02 7.56 8.10
CA CYS A 202 -5.56 8.92 8.41
C CYS A 202 -6.50 9.64 9.39
N ILE A 203 -7.80 9.59 9.15
CA ILE A 203 -8.81 10.19 10.03
C ILE A 203 -8.80 9.49 11.41
N TYR A 204 -8.66 8.15 11.44
CA TYR A 204 -8.54 7.40 12.68
C TYR A 204 -7.30 7.82 13.48
N LEU A 205 -6.13 7.90 12.84
CA LEU A 205 -4.89 8.35 13.47
C LEU A 205 -5.04 9.77 14.05
N VAL A 206 -5.62 10.69 13.28
CA VAL A 206 -5.89 12.06 13.75
C VAL A 206 -6.77 12.07 14.99
N GLN A 207 -7.81 11.24 15.07
CA GLN A 207 -8.66 11.09 16.25
C GLN A 207 -7.86 10.55 17.45
N GLN A 208 -7.01 9.55 17.24
CA GLN A 208 -6.19 8.99 18.31
C GLN A 208 -5.21 10.04 18.87
N LEU A 209 -4.60 10.85 18.01
CA LEU A 209 -3.60 11.85 18.42
C LEU A 209 -4.22 13.10 19.06
N PHE A 210 -5.39 13.57 18.58
CA PHE A 210 -5.89 14.91 18.89
C PHE A 210 -7.36 14.95 19.39
N GLY A 211 -8.01 13.79 19.45
CA GLY A 211 -9.40 13.66 19.88
C GLY A 211 -10.43 14.04 18.81
N ARG A 212 -11.70 14.01 19.21
CA ARG A 212 -12.87 14.14 18.32
C ARG A 212 -13.26 15.59 18.12
N LYS A 213 -12.87 16.18 16.97
CA LYS A 213 -13.22 17.57 16.58
C LYS A 213 -13.62 17.62 15.10
N SER A 214 -14.81 18.19 14.79
CA SER A 214 -15.36 18.21 13.43
C SER A 214 -14.44 18.86 12.40
N ALA A 215 -13.87 20.04 12.70
CA ALA A 215 -12.95 20.72 11.79
C ALA A 215 -11.67 19.91 11.54
N LEU A 216 -11.17 19.23 12.57
CA LEU A 216 -9.96 18.42 12.48
C LEU A 216 -10.14 17.19 11.57
N VAL A 217 -11.28 16.47 11.69
CA VAL A 217 -11.55 15.31 10.83
C VAL A 217 -11.86 15.73 9.39
N LEU A 218 -12.52 16.85 9.16
CA LEU A 218 -12.73 17.40 7.81
C LEU A 218 -11.40 17.73 7.13
N LEU A 219 -10.50 18.42 7.84
CA LEU A 219 -9.16 18.72 7.33
C LEU A 219 -8.37 17.44 7.08
N ALA A 220 -8.43 16.44 7.96
CA ALA A 220 -7.76 15.16 7.76
C ALA A 220 -8.26 14.43 6.49
N GLY A 221 -9.57 14.44 6.24
CA GLY A 221 -10.14 13.87 5.01
C GLY A 221 -9.60 14.55 3.75
N VAL A 222 -9.63 15.88 3.68
CA VAL A 222 -9.09 16.61 2.52
C VAL A 222 -7.58 16.41 2.37
N LEU A 223 -6.84 16.49 3.48
CA LEU A 223 -5.38 16.41 3.48
C LEU A 223 -4.86 15.00 3.19
N SER A 224 -5.65 13.94 3.43
CA SER A 224 -5.28 12.59 2.99
C SER A 224 -5.16 12.47 1.45
N ALA A 225 -5.80 13.36 0.71
CA ALA A 225 -5.73 13.47 -0.75
C ALA A 225 -4.71 14.51 -1.25
N ALA A 226 -3.92 15.12 -0.37
CA ALA A 226 -3.13 16.32 -0.68
C ALA A 226 -1.66 16.07 -1.03
N PHE A 227 -1.23 14.80 -1.06
CA PHE A 227 0.17 14.40 -1.28
C PHE A 227 0.31 13.53 -2.52
N GLY A 228 1.12 13.97 -3.49
CA GLY A 228 1.42 13.17 -4.69
C GLY A 228 2.33 11.98 -4.42
N SER A 229 2.99 11.95 -3.26
CA SER A 229 3.85 10.82 -2.86
C SER A 229 3.07 9.59 -2.37
N PHE A 230 1.76 9.72 -2.07
CA PHE A 230 0.90 8.58 -1.77
C PHE A 230 -0.57 8.89 -2.09
N PRO A 231 -1.31 7.97 -2.75
CA PRO A 231 -0.89 6.65 -3.27
C PRO A 231 -0.20 6.71 -4.64
N LEU A 232 -0.31 7.81 -5.38
CA LEU A 232 0.04 7.94 -6.80
C LEU A 232 1.47 7.52 -7.13
N LEU A 233 2.44 7.90 -6.29
CA LEU A 233 3.85 7.55 -6.51
C LEU A 233 4.09 6.03 -6.47
N MET A 234 3.38 5.29 -5.62
CA MET A 234 3.57 3.84 -5.51
C MET A 234 2.97 3.07 -6.69
N LEU A 235 2.03 3.68 -7.40
CA LEU A 235 1.45 3.13 -8.65
C LEU A 235 2.29 3.52 -9.88
N ASP A 236 3.05 4.62 -9.79
CA ASP A 236 3.92 5.13 -10.85
C ASP A 236 5.30 4.45 -10.83
N HIS A 237 5.95 4.44 -9.67
CA HIS A 237 7.30 3.93 -9.49
C HIS A 237 7.31 2.40 -9.29
N GLY A 238 7.56 1.66 -10.37
CA GLY A 238 7.72 0.21 -10.37
C GLY A 238 6.44 -0.59 -10.08
N VAL A 239 5.28 0.08 -9.95
CA VAL A 239 4.00 -0.55 -9.54
C VAL A 239 4.14 -1.32 -8.21
N LEU A 240 4.53 -0.62 -7.17
CA LEU A 240 4.75 -1.19 -5.84
C LEU A 240 3.41 -1.49 -5.12
N ASN A 241 2.57 -2.31 -5.75
CA ASN A 241 1.22 -2.65 -5.27
C ASN A 241 1.17 -3.17 -3.83
N PRO A 242 2.05 -4.09 -3.38
CA PRO A 242 2.11 -4.51 -1.98
C PRO A 242 2.38 -3.35 -1.02
N ASN A 243 3.22 -2.39 -1.42
CA ASN A 243 3.48 -1.18 -0.63
C ASN A 243 2.28 -0.24 -0.57
N VAL A 244 1.46 -0.15 -1.65
CA VAL A 244 0.20 0.63 -1.61
C VAL A 244 -0.68 0.14 -0.47
N LEU A 245 -0.93 -1.18 -0.40
CA LEU A 245 -1.74 -1.75 0.67
C LEU A 245 -1.10 -1.56 2.04
N ALA A 246 0.18 -1.89 2.19
CA ALA A 246 0.90 -1.82 3.47
C ALA A 246 0.91 -0.38 4.03
N ILE A 247 1.23 0.62 3.21
CA ILE A 247 1.25 2.03 3.62
C ILE A 247 -0.17 2.54 3.90
N ALA A 248 -1.19 2.11 3.14
CA ALA A 248 -2.58 2.47 3.43
C ALA A 248 -3.05 1.97 4.81
N LEU A 249 -2.54 0.82 5.27
CA LEU A 249 -2.83 0.24 6.59
C LEU A 249 -2.03 0.89 7.73
N LEU A 250 -0.90 1.51 7.44
CA LEU A 250 0.02 2.04 8.46
C LEU A 250 -0.61 3.07 9.41
N PRO A 251 -1.43 4.05 8.98
CA PRO A 251 -2.09 4.98 9.89
C PRO A 251 -3.02 4.28 10.89
N VAL A 252 -3.68 3.20 10.48
CA VAL A 252 -4.52 2.38 11.37
C VAL A 252 -3.68 1.68 12.42
N ALA A 253 -2.60 1.02 12.02
CA ALA A 253 -1.67 0.34 12.92
C ALA A 253 -1.02 1.31 13.91
N LEU A 254 -0.60 2.49 13.42
CA LEU A 254 -0.02 3.54 14.26
C LEU A 254 -1.04 4.10 15.27
N GLY A 255 -2.29 4.34 14.84
CA GLY A 255 -3.36 4.75 15.73
C GLY A 255 -3.69 3.70 16.79
N ALA A 256 -3.72 2.42 16.41
CA ALA A 256 -3.90 1.30 17.34
C ALA A 256 -2.73 1.21 18.34
N ALA A 257 -1.48 1.41 17.90
CA ALA A 257 -0.30 1.44 18.76
C ALA A 257 -0.34 2.59 19.76
N VAL A 258 -0.67 3.80 19.32
CA VAL A 258 -0.85 4.98 20.19
C VAL A 258 -1.92 4.72 21.26
N ASN A 259 -3.01 4.04 20.88
CA ASN A 259 -4.08 3.65 21.80
C ASN A 259 -3.60 2.55 22.78
N ALA A 260 -2.91 1.51 22.29
CA ALA A 260 -2.36 0.43 23.12
C ALA A 260 -1.38 0.95 24.18
N LEU A 261 -0.52 1.91 23.80
CA LEU A 261 0.42 2.57 24.71
C LEU A 261 -0.26 3.51 25.72
N GLY A 262 -1.55 3.81 25.56
CA GLY A 262 -2.29 4.76 26.41
C GLY A 262 -1.88 6.21 26.18
N LEU A 263 -1.37 6.53 25.00
CA LEU A 263 -0.99 7.88 24.58
C LEU A 263 -2.08 8.60 23.77
N ALA A 264 -3.15 7.89 23.40
CA ALA A 264 -4.29 8.44 22.68
C ALA A 264 -4.96 9.57 23.47
N ALA A 265 -5.50 10.56 22.76
CA ALA A 265 -6.24 11.68 23.34
C ALA A 265 -7.49 11.21 24.12
N GLU A 266 -8.13 10.15 23.62
CA GLU A 266 -9.28 9.50 24.27
C GLU A 266 -9.03 7.99 24.27
N VAL A 267 -8.81 7.42 25.46
CA VAL A 267 -8.60 5.99 25.65
C VAL A 267 -9.95 5.31 25.86
N SER A 268 -10.41 4.54 24.87
CA SER A 268 -11.79 4.06 24.82
C SER A 268 -11.99 2.58 25.23
N TYR A 269 -10.92 1.78 25.27
CA TYR A 269 -10.99 0.32 25.48
C TYR A 269 -10.12 -0.13 26.65
N PRO A 270 -10.45 -1.29 27.29
CA PRO A 270 -9.58 -1.93 28.30
C PRO A 270 -8.18 -2.23 27.72
N PRO A 271 -7.13 -2.24 28.55
CA PRO A 271 -5.76 -2.49 28.07
C PRO A 271 -5.61 -3.75 27.22
N LEU A 272 -6.23 -4.86 27.63
CA LEU A 272 -6.20 -6.12 26.87
C LEU A 272 -6.76 -5.94 25.45
N VAL A 273 -7.94 -5.32 25.31
CA VAL A 273 -8.56 -5.12 23.99
C VAL A 273 -7.69 -4.23 23.09
N ARG A 274 -7.07 -3.19 23.66
CA ARG A 274 -6.18 -2.29 22.90
C ARG A 274 -4.96 -3.03 22.33
N TRP A 275 -4.32 -3.87 23.12
CA TRP A 275 -3.19 -4.69 22.69
C TRP A 275 -3.61 -5.76 21.68
N LEU A 276 -4.74 -6.42 21.92
CA LEU A 276 -5.30 -7.40 20.97
C LEU A 276 -5.60 -6.75 19.61
N LEU A 277 -6.15 -5.55 19.58
CA LEU A 277 -6.40 -4.82 18.33
C LEU A 277 -5.09 -4.51 17.59
N LEU A 278 -4.04 -4.04 18.30
CA LEU A 278 -2.74 -3.81 17.69
C LEU A 278 -2.15 -5.11 17.10
N VAL A 279 -2.16 -6.18 17.88
CA VAL A 279 -1.65 -7.49 17.42
C VAL A 279 -2.46 -8.00 16.24
N ALA A 280 -3.78 -7.82 16.23
CA ALA A 280 -4.64 -8.33 15.17
C ALA A 280 -4.53 -7.54 13.84
N VAL A 281 -4.22 -6.23 13.86
CA VAL A 281 -4.05 -5.44 12.62
C VAL A 281 -2.64 -5.52 12.04
N SER A 282 -1.65 -5.99 12.81
CA SER A 282 -0.24 -5.97 12.39
C SER A 282 0.12 -7.03 11.34
N PRO A 283 -0.38 -8.28 11.37
CA PRO A 283 0.02 -9.31 10.42
C PRO A 283 -0.25 -8.93 8.97
N GLY A 284 -1.45 -8.42 8.65
CA GLY A 284 -1.81 -8.04 7.29
C GLY A 284 -0.89 -6.96 6.69
N MET A 285 -0.54 -5.95 7.49
CA MET A 285 0.41 -4.92 7.07
C MET A 285 1.83 -5.50 6.88
N THR A 286 2.28 -6.38 7.78
CA THR A 286 3.60 -7.02 7.71
C THR A 286 3.72 -7.94 6.50
N LEU A 287 2.67 -8.74 6.26
CA LEU A 287 2.61 -9.70 5.14
C LEU A 287 2.29 -9.02 3.79
N ALA A 288 1.76 -7.78 3.82
CA ALA A 288 1.72 -6.95 2.63
C ALA A 288 3.12 -6.43 2.27
N HIS A 289 3.84 -5.82 3.23
CA HIS A 289 5.24 -5.42 3.03
C HIS A 289 5.98 -5.22 4.36
N PRO A 290 7.01 -6.03 4.69
CA PRO A 290 7.73 -5.99 5.97
C PRO A 290 8.35 -4.62 6.30
N SER A 291 8.84 -3.87 5.30
CA SER A 291 9.45 -2.56 5.52
C SER A 291 8.50 -1.54 6.13
N THR A 292 7.18 -1.69 5.93
CA THR A 292 6.17 -0.82 6.54
C THR A 292 6.05 -1.08 8.04
N THR A 293 6.24 -2.33 8.49
CA THR A 293 6.35 -2.65 9.91
C THR A 293 7.58 -2.02 10.53
N MET A 294 8.70 -2.01 9.81
CA MET A 294 9.91 -1.32 10.28
C MET A 294 9.69 0.20 10.38
N ALA A 295 8.93 0.81 9.45
CA ALA A 295 8.52 2.20 9.56
C ALA A 295 7.65 2.44 10.82
N LEU A 296 6.67 1.57 11.10
CA LEU A 296 5.86 1.64 12.32
C LEU A 296 6.74 1.61 13.58
N LEU A 297 7.67 0.66 13.65
CA LEU A 297 8.56 0.52 14.80
C LEU A 297 9.45 1.76 14.97
N ALA A 298 10.05 2.28 13.91
CA ALA A 298 10.86 3.48 13.97
C ALA A 298 10.07 4.72 14.43
N VAL A 299 8.88 4.93 13.87
CA VAL A 299 8.00 6.06 14.21
C VAL A 299 7.51 5.96 15.65
N LEU A 300 7.41 4.79 16.23
CA LEU A 300 7.02 4.62 17.64
C LEU A 300 8.15 4.90 18.65
N ILE A 301 9.42 5.05 18.23
CA ILE A 301 10.52 5.38 19.15
C ILE A 301 10.23 6.67 19.95
N PRO A 302 9.85 7.82 19.34
CA PRO A 302 9.48 9.01 20.09
C PRO A 302 8.30 8.80 21.06
N ALA A 303 7.33 7.95 20.70
CA ALA A 303 6.22 7.61 21.58
C ALA A 303 6.67 6.78 22.80
N ALA A 304 7.62 5.86 22.62
CA ALA A 304 8.21 5.08 23.71
C ALA A 304 8.95 6.00 24.71
N PHE A 305 9.74 6.97 24.21
CA PHE A 305 10.35 8.00 25.05
C PHE A 305 9.33 8.84 25.81
N ALA A 306 8.26 9.30 25.13
CA ALA A 306 7.19 10.07 25.76
C ALA A 306 6.49 9.27 26.87
N LEU A 307 6.27 7.97 26.66
CA LEU A 307 5.67 7.07 27.65
C LEU A 307 6.59 6.90 28.86
N ALA A 308 7.89 6.63 28.65
CA ALA A 308 8.86 6.50 29.72
C ALA A 308 8.95 7.78 30.56
N PHE A 309 9.05 8.93 29.89
CA PHE A 309 9.08 10.23 30.56
C PHE A 309 7.82 10.47 31.41
N ARG A 310 6.62 10.25 30.84
CA ARG A 310 5.35 10.38 31.60
C ARG A 310 5.29 9.46 32.82
N LYS A 311 5.78 8.22 32.71
CA LYS A 311 5.78 7.26 33.83
C LYS A 311 6.81 7.64 34.90
N SER A 312 8.00 8.15 34.50
CA SER A 312 9.06 8.55 35.44
C SER A 312 8.71 9.81 36.25
N LEU A 313 7.81 10.66 35.75
CA LEU A 313 7.37 11.88 36.45
C LEU A 313 6.26 11.62 37.47
N LYS A 314 5.65 10.43 37.51
CA LYS A 314 4.62 10.12 38.50
C LYS A 314 5.24 10.08 39.92
N PRO A 315 4.57 10.66 40.94
CA PRO A 315 5.01 10.56 42.31
C PRO A 315 5.23 9.10 42.76
N ALA A 316 6.13 8.91 43.68
CA ALA A 316 6.53 7.55 44.11
C ALA A 316 5.46 6.82 44.92
N ASP A 317 4.48 7.53 45.51
CA ASP A 317 3.37 6.97 46.32
C ASP A 317 3.76 5.73 47.16
N GLY A 318 4.89 5.82 47.89
CA GLY A 318 5.43 4.71 48.70
C GLY A 318 6.15 3.61 47.90
N ARG A 319 6.31 3.73 46.57
CA ARG A 319 7.05 2.76 45.76
C ARG A 319 8.55 3.06 45.75
N SER A 320 9.36 2.00 45.64
CA SER A 320 10.82 2.08 45.51
C SER A 320 11.23 3.03 44.35
N PRO A 321 12.33 3.82 44.45
CA PRO A 321 12.85 4.68 43.39
C PRO A 321 13.13 3.92 42.08
N VAL A 322 13.30 2.63 42.14
CA VAL A 322 13.48 1.71 40.98
C VAL A 322 12.33 1.83 39.96
N HIS A 323 11.10 2.16 40.37
CA HIS A 323 9.97 2.31 39.46
C HIS A 323 10.19 3.42 38.39
N LYS A 324 11.09 4.39 38.62
CA LYS A 324 11.46 5.44 37.66
C LYS A 324 12.42 4.93 36.58
N VAL A 325 13.15 3.84 36.86
CA VAL A 325 14.17 3.27 35.94
C VAL A 325 13.53 2.30 34.95
N TRP A 326 12.57 1.48 35.39
CA TRP A 326 11.94 0.45 34.55
C TRP A 326 11.40 0.94 33.21
N PRO A 327 10.74 2.12 33.11
CA PRO A 327 10.28 2.63 31.81
C PRO A 327 11.43 2.87 30.82
N TRP A 328 12.61 3.29 31.32
CA TRP A 328 13.78 3.53 30.48
C TRP A 328 14.48 2.23 30.05
N LEU A 329 14.50 1.23 30.91
CA LEU A 329 14.92 -0.12 30.52
C LEU A 329 13.99 -0.69 29.44
N GLY A 330 12.69 -0.42 29.53
CA GLY A 330 11.73 -0.77 28.49
C GLY A 330 12.03 -0.07 27.15
N VAL A 331 12.41 1.20 27.15
CA VAL A 331 12.85 1.93 25.95
C VAL A 331 14.13 1.32 25.39
N ALA A 332 15.12 1.04 26.24
CA ALA A 332 16.38 0.44 25.80
C ALA A 332 16.16 -0.95 25.18
N ALA A 333 15.33 -1.78 25.80
CA ALA A 333 14.94 -3.09 25.26
C ALA A 333 14.20 -2.94 23.91
N TYR A 334 13.27 -1.99 23.80
CA TYR A 334 12.55 -1.70 22.56
C TYR A 334 13.50 -1.31 21.44
N ILE A 335 14.43 -0.37 21.72
CA ILE A 335 15.43 0.05 20.72
C ILE A 335 16.35 -1.13 20.34
N GLY A 336 16.76 -1.95 21.30
CA GLY A 336 17.55 -3.16 21.01
C GLY A 336 16.83 -4.14 20.10
N VAL A 337 15.53 -4.39 20.34
CA VAL A 337 14.70 -5.24 19.48
C VAL A 337 14.55 -4.62 18.09
N VAL A 338 14.26 -3.32 18.00
CA VAL A 338 14.14 -2.63 16.71
C VAL A 338 15.46 -2.70 15.95
N ALA A 339 16.60 -2.42 16.60
CA ALA A 339 17.92 -2.51 15.97
C ALA A 339 18.23 -3.91 15.45
N TYR A 340 17.89 -4.96 16.22
CA TYR A 340 18.04 -6.35 15.76
C TYR A 340 17.14 -6.65 14.55
N LEU A 341 15.85 -6.34 14.64
CA LEU A 341 14.92 -6.55 13.52
C LEU A 341 15.34 -5.77 12.28
N TRP A 342 15.96 -4.59 12.44
CA TRP A 342 16.49 -3.77 11.36
C TRP A 342 17.56 -4.49 10.54
N THR A 343 18.35 -5.35 11.19
CA THR A 343 19.38 -6.16 10.48
C THR A 343 18.77 -7.39 9.80
N VAL A 344 17.76 -8.01 10.43
CA VAL A 344 17.14 -9.24 9.92
C VAL A 344 16.13 -8.97 8.78
N ALA A 345 15.36 -7.88 8.88
CA ALA A 345 14.34 -7.53 7.89
C ALA A 345 14.91 -6.82 6.64
N ARG A 346 16.22 -6.61 6.59
CA ARG A 346 16.88 -5.99 5.45
C ARG A 346 16.96 -6.98 4.28
N PRO A 347 16.58 -6.58 3.05
CA PRO A 347 16.86 -7.37 1.85
C PRO A 347 18.38 -7.52 1.67
N VAL A 348 18.77 -8.45 0.81
CA VAL A 348 20.18 -8.64 0.44
C VAL A 348 20.75 -7.33 -0.13
N GLU A 349 22.01 -7.05 0.15
CA GLU A 349 22.65 -5.78 -0.22
C GLU A 349 22.62 -5.53 -1.74
N ALA A 350 22.76 -6.59 -2.53
CA ALA A 350 22.68 -6.55 -3.99
C ALA A 350 21.32 -6.03 -4.52
N ALA A 351 20.24 -6.14 -3.75
CA ALA A 351 18.93 -5.59 -4.10
C ALA A 351 18.75 -4.11 -3.67
N SER A 352 19.73 -3.52 -2.96
CA SER A 352 19.63 -2.17 -2.37
C SER A 352 20.56 -1.17 -3.07
N THR A 353 20.63 -1.22 -4.39
CA THR A 353 21.62 -0.49 -5.22
C THR A 353 21.23 0.93 -5.61
N TRP A 354 20.02 1.39 -5.26
CA TRP A 354 19.54 2.72 -5.60
C TRP A 354 20.47 3.84 -5.08
N VAL A 355 20.89 4.71 -6.00
CA VAL A 355 21.82 5.81 -5.71
C VAL A 355 21.12 7.03 -5.08
N PRO A 356 21.84 7.91 -4.38
CA PRO A 356 21.33 9.21 -3.99
C PRO A 356 20.96 10.04 -5.23
N ILE A 357 19.81 10.73 -5.16
CA ILE A 357 19.24 11.44 -6.31
C ILE A 357 19.45 12.96 -6.26
N GLN A 358 19.93 13.51 -5.13
CA GLN A 358 20.01 14.94 -4.92
C GLN A 358 21.00 15.33 -3.80
N SER A 359 21.26 16.63 -3.67
CA SER A 359 22.06 17.16 -2.57
C SER A 359 21.31 17.16 -1.24
N THR A 360 22.02 17.15 -0.12
CA THR A 360 21.42 17.21 1.23
C THR A 360 20.60 18.49 1.45
N GLY A 361 21.04 19.62 0.91
CA GLY A 361 20.30 20.88 0.98
C GLY A 361 18.95 20.80 0.25
N GLN A 362 18.91 20.20 -0.93
CA GLN A 362 17.68 19.96 -1.68
C GLN A 362 16.76 18.97 -0.95
N ALA A 363 17.30 17.85 -0.45
CA ALA A 363 16.54 16.86 0.31
C ALA A 363 15.87 17.47 1.55
N ILE A 364 16.57 18.33 2.30
CA ILE A 364 16.00 19.06 3.43
C ILE A 364 14.90 20.02 2.95
N GLY A 365 15.15 20.76 1.87
CA GLY A 365 14.15 21.67 1.28
C GLY A 365 12.86 20.95 0.90
N GLU A 366 12.97 19.80 0.23
CA GLU A 366 11.83 18.95 -0.14
C GLU A 366 11.12 18.37 1.08
N ALA A 367 11.86 17.89 2.08
CA ALA A 367 11.29 17.38 3.33
C ALA A 367 10.51 18.46 4.08
N VAL A 368 11.04 19.70 4.16
CA VAL A 368 10.39 20.84 4.80
C VAL A 368 9.13 21.27 4.04
N THR A 369 9.19 21.32 2.72
CA THR A 369 8.06 21.76 1.89
C THR A 369 7.05 20.64 1.60
N GLY A 370 7.37 19.38 1.91
CA GLY A 370 6.53 18.22 1.61
C GLY A 370 6.46 17.90 0.11
N THR A 371 7.54 18.18 -0.64
CA THR A 371 7.58 18.09 -2.12
C THR A 371 8.59 17.07 -2.60
N ALA A 372 8.64 15.90 -1.96
CA ALA A 372 9.57 14.83 -2.32
C ALA A 372 9.68 14.61 -3.85
N LEU A 373 10.89 14.28 -4.31
CA LEU A 373 11.22 13.98 -5.70
C LEU A 373 11.04 15.17 -6.67
N GLY A 374 11.38 16.37 -6.24
CA GLY A 374 11.38 17.58 -7.09
C GLY A 374 9.99 18.05 -7.54
N ARG A 375 8.91 17.56 -6.93
CA ARG A 375 7.56 17.96 -7.29
C ARG A 375 7.25 19.40 -6.86
N PRO A 376 6.30 20.10 -7.54
CA PRO A 376 5.92 21.46 -7.19
C PRO A 376 5.41 21.60 -5.76
N VAL A 377 5.74 22.74 -5.10
CA VAL A 377 5.29 22.99 -3.73
C VAL A 377 3.78 23.22 -3.67
N THR A 378 3.11 22.44 -2.83
CA THR A 378 1.72 22.70 -2.44
C THR A 378 1.72 23.62 -1.23
N TRP A 379 1.76 24.95 -1.47
CA TRP A 379 1.93 25.98 -0.42
C TRP A 379 0.95 25.85 0.74
N ALA A 380 -0.29 25.48 0.46
CA ALA A 380 -1.28 25.25 1.53
C ALA A 380 -0.86 24.14 2.48
N VAL A 381 -0.40 22.99 1.94
CA VAL A 381 0.08 21.86 2.73
C VAL A 381 1.33 22.24 3.52
N PHE A 382 2.30 22.92 2.88
CA PHE A 382 3.51 23.39 3.54
C PHE A 382 3.18 24.31 4.72
N ILE A 383 2.35 25.34 4.51
CA ILE A 383 1.97 26.29 5.58
C ILE A 383 1.28 25.56 6.73
N LEU A 384 0.31 24.69 6.44
CA LEU A 384 -0.40 23.94 7.47
C LEU A 384 0.53 23.00 8.25
N THR A 385 1.46 22.34 7.57
CA THR A 385 2.46 21.46 8.20
C THR A 385 3.42 22.26 9.07
N ALA A 386 3.94 23.38 8.58
CA ALA A 386 4.86 24.25 9.32
C ALA A 386 4.21 24.80 10.61
N PHE A 387 2.97 25.30 10.52
CA PHE A 387 2.22 25.73 11.71
C PHE A 387 1.92 24.56 12.65
N GLY A 388 1.55 23.38 12.10
CA GLY A 388 1.33 22.18 12.89
C GLY A 388 2.58 21.78 13.69
N LEU A 389 3.74 21.74 13.03
CA LEU A 389 5.03 21.48 13.70
C LEU A 389 5.34 22.51 14.77
N ALA A 390 5.20 23.80 14.46
CA ALA A 390 5.46 24.87 15.42
C ALA A 390 4.59 24.72 16.68
N PHE A 391 3.29 24.48 16.53
CA PHE A 391 2.38 24.25 17.65
C PHE A 391 2.71 22.98 18.43
N LEU A 392 3.03 21.86 17.75
CA LEU A 392 3.37 20.60 18.42
C LEU A 392 4.68 20.70 19.19
N LEU A 393 5.69 21.36 18.65
CA LEU A 393 7.00 21.56 19.30
C LEU A 393 6.93 22.54 20.46
N SER A 394 6.05 23.55 20.42
CA SER A 394 5.87 24.52 21.50
C SER A 394 5.32 23.89 22.79
N GLN A 395 4.60 22.76 22.69
CA GLN A 395 3.95 22.11 23.81
C GLN A 395 4.70 20.82 24.21
N ARG A 396 5.23 20.75 25.44
CA ARG A 396 5.99 19.57 25.92
C ARG A 396 5.22 18.24 25.75
N GLY A 397 3.90 18.26 25.89
CA GLY A 397 3.04 17.06 25.82
C GLY A 397 2.86 16.47 24.42
N THR A 398 3.15 17.24 23.35
CA THR A 398 2.91 16.86 21.96
C THR A 398 4.19 16.76 21.11
N ARG A 399 5.35 17.09 21.66
CA ARG A 399 6.65 17.06 20.93
C ARG A 399 6.93 15.71 20.30
N TRP A 400 6.55 14.63 20.96
CA TRP A 400 6.72 13.27 20.44
C TRP A 400 5.98 13.05 19.11
N ILE A 401 4.83 13.70 18.90
CA ILE A 401 4.10 13.63 17.62
C ILE A 401 4.89 14.34 16.51
N ALA A 402 5.43 15.53 16.80
CA ALA A 402 6.33 16.22 15.87
C ALA A 402 7.57 15.38 15.55
N SER A 403 8.15 14.72 16.57
CA SER A 403 9.32 13.84 16.37
C SER A 403 9.01 12.63 15.49
N MET A 404 7.79 12.08 15.54
CA MET A 404 7.37 11.00 14.63
C MET A 404 7.42 11.45 13.16
N TYR A 405 6.97 12.66 12.87
CA TYR A 405 7.08 13.25 11.53
C TYR A 405 8.55 13.44 11.11
N LEU A 406 9.38 13.95 12.03
CA LEU A 406 10.81 14.17 11.77
C LEU A 406 11.58 12.87 11.53
N VAL A 407 11.16 11.74 12.10
CA VAL A 407 11.76 10.43 11.81
C VAL A 407 11.55 10.07 10.35
N LEU A 408 10.33 10.17 9.81
CA LEU A 408 10.03 9.82 8.41
C LEU A 408 10.72 10.77 7.43
N THR A 409 10.69 12.06 7.69
CA THR A 409 11.38 13.05 6.85
C THR A 409 12.91 12.90 6.94
N GLY A 410 13.44 12.51 8.10
CA GLY A 410 14.85 12.20 8.29
C GLY A 410 15.31 11.02 7.44
N PHE A 411 14.55 9.93 7.41
CA PHE A 411 14.83 8.80 6.53
C PHE A 411 14.82 9.20 5.05
N TYR A 412 13.87 10.05 4.64
CA TYR A 412 13.85 10.56 3.27
C TYR A 412 15.11 11.38 2.93
N VAL A 413 15.54 12.26 3.84
CA VAL A 413 16.79 13.03 3.62
C VAL A 413 17.99 12.10 3.50
N VAL A 414 18.11 11.11 4.37
CA VAL A 414 19.22 10.14 4.33
C VAL A 414 19.23 9.38 3.01
N VAL A 415 18.11 8.76 2.62
CA VAL A 415 18.04 7.92 1.42
C VAL A 415 18.30 8.70 0.14
N SER A 416 17.82 9.95 0.06
CA SER A 416 17.88 10.73 -1.17
C SER A 416 19.19 11.50 -1.36
N SER A 417 20.01 11.68 -0.29
CA SER A 417 21.16 12.58 -0.36
C SER A 417 22.46 12.11 0.30
N PHE A 418 22.43 11.10 1.18
CA PHE A 418 23.65 10.61 1.81
C PHE A 418 24.45 9.73 0.83
N PRO A 419 25.79 9.68 0.96
CA PRO A 419 26.62 8.82 0.11
C PRO A 419 26.24 7.35 0.27
N GLN A 420 26.59 6.54 -0.74
CA GLN A 420 26.42 5.08 -0.68
C GLN A 420 27.49 4.50 0.26
N ASP A 421 27.17 4.48 1.56
CA ASP A 421 28.01 3.95 2.63
C ASP A 421 27.20 3.06 3.59
N ASP A 422 27.91 2.46 4.54
CA ASP A 422 27.34 1.57 5.55
C ASP A 422 26.25 2.26 6.40
N LEU A 423 26.39 3.57 6.66
CA LEU A 423 25.41 4.31 7.44
C LEU A 423 24.09 4.44 6.68
N ARG A 424 24.14 4.81 5.39
CA ARG A 424 22.96 4.89 4.54
C ARG A 424 22.33 3.50 4.36
N MET A 425 23.16 2.48 4.09
CA MET A 425 22.70 1.09 4.00
C MET A 425 22.07 0.63 5.30
N TYR A 426 22.65 0.92 6.46
CA TYR A 426 22.06 0.58 7.75
C TYR A 426 20.72 1.27 7.96
N LEU A 427 20.62 2.58 7.71
CA LEU A 427 19.41 3.35 8.01
C LEU A 427 18.27 3.13 7.02
N THR A 428 18.57 2.96 5.73
CA THR A 428 17.56 2.96 4.67
C THR A 428 17.53 1.72 3.78
N GLY A 429 18.47 0.79 3.96
CA GLY A 429 18.52 -0.49 3.22
C GLY A 429 17.28 -1.36 3.42
N VAL A 430 16.54 -1.24 4.54
CA VAL A 430 15.24 -1.89 4.77
C VAL A 430 14.21 -1.52 3.69
N TRP A 431 14.36 -0.35 3.06
CA TRP A 431 13.56 0.11 1.92
C TRP A 431 14.36 0.07 0.61
N TYR A 432 15.33 -0.85 0.48
CA TYR A 432 16.16 -1.02 -0.71
C TYR A 432 17.02 0.22 -1.07
N ASN A 433 17.21 1.16 -0.14
CA ASN A 433 17.77 2.51 -0.42
C ASN A 433 16.96 3.29 -1.47
N ASP A 434 15.69 2.99 -1.62
CA ASP A 434 14.81 3.57 -2.62
C ASP A 434 14.11 4.84 -2.10
N SER A 435 14.41 5.99 -2.70
CA SER A 435 13.87 7.30 -2.30
C SER A 435 12.35 7.41 -2.46
N PRO A 436 11.70 6.93 -3.52
CA PRO A 436 10.24 6.86 -3.67
C PRO A 436 9.53 6.15 -2.53
N ARG A 437 10.02 4.99 -2.07
CA ARG A 437 9.41 4.24 -0.96
C ARG A 437 9.37 5.05 0.34
N LEU A 438 10.45 5.77 0.64
CA LEU A 438 10.52 6.62 1.83
C LEU A 438 9.76 7.94 1.67
N ALA A 439 9.69 8.49 0.46
CA ALA A 439 8.82 9.62 0.15
C ALA A 439 7.33 9.31 0.40
N ALA A 440 6.89 8.09 0.07
CA ALA A 440 5.51 7.64 0.25
C ALA A 440 5.11 7.48 1.72
N LEU A 441 6.07 7.32 2.65
CA LEU A 441 5.81 7.25 4.08
C LEU A 441 5.57 8.62 4.72
N ILE A 442 6.07 9.72 4.15
CA ILE A 442 5.96 11.08 4.73
C ILE A 442 4.49 11.46 5.01
N PRO A 443 3.52 11.24 4.10
CA PRO A 443 2.12 11.58 4.31
C PRO A 443 1.49 10.95 5.55
N VAL A 444 1.98 9.79 6.02
CA VAL A 444 1.45 9.10 7.22
C VAL A 444 1.43 10.03 8.43
N MET A 445 2.47 10.84 8.61
CA MET A 445 2.55 11.81 9.71
C MET A 445 2.33 13.25 9.24
N ALA A 446 2.53 13.58 7.96
CA ALA A 446 2.25 14.92 7.44
C ALA A 446 0.75 15.25 7.48
N VAL A 447 -0.14 14.30 7.18
CA VAL A 447 -1.60 14.50 7.26
C VAL A 447 -2.04 14.91 8.67
N PRO A 448 -1.72 14.17 9.76
CA PRO A 448 -2.11 14.57 11.10
C PRO A 448 -1.45 15.90 11.54
N VAL A 449 -0.20 16.15 11.18
CA VAL A 449 0.49 17.40 11.53
C VAL A 449 -0.16 18.59 10.84
N ALA A 450 -0.41 18.52 9.53
CA ALA A 450 -1.06 19.57 8.76
C ALA A 450 -2.52 19.80 9.21
N ALA A 451 -3.27 18.73 9.49
CA ALA A 451 -4.64 18.83 9.99
C ALA A 451 -4.68 19.52 11.35
N TYR A 452 -3.74 19.21 12.24
CA TYR A 452 -3.61 19.90 13.52
C TYR A 452 -3.24 21.37 13.35
N GLY A 453 -2.32 21.70 12.45
CA GLY A 453 -1.96 23.08 12.11
C GLY A 453 -3.15 23.88 11.61
N GLY A 454 -3.89 23.33 10.66
CA GLY A 454 -5.10 23.94 10.13
C GLY A 454 -6.19 24.15 11.18
N TRP A 455 -6.42 23.15 12.03
CA TRP A 455 -7.35 23.30 13.16
C TRP A 455 -6.92 24.40 14.12
N LYS A 456 -5.64 24.49 14.48
CA LYS A 456 -5.10 25.55 15.35
C LYS A 456 -5.22 26.93 14.73
N LEU A 457 -4.98 27.05 13.43
CA LEU A 457 -5.18 28.32 12.71
C LEU A 457 -6.65 28.75 12.71
N LEU A 458 -7.58 27.81 12.48
CA LEU A 458 -9.02 28.10 12.57
C LEU A 458 -9.45 28.50 13.98
N ASP A 459 -8.95 27.81 15.01
CA ASP A 459 -9.20 28.16 16.42
C ASP A 459 -8.68 29.56 16.75
N TRP A 460 -7.46 29.88 16.33
CA TRP A 460 -6.87 31.20 16.49
C TRP A 460 -7.69 32.28 15.75
N ALA A 461 -8.01 32.06 14.47
CA ALA A 461 -8.79 32.98 13.65
C ALA A 461 -10.18 33.24 14.26
N SER A 462 -10.83 32.24 14.84
CA SER A 462 -12.14 32.36 15.48
C SER A 462 -12.14 33.28 16.72
N ARG A 463 -10.96 33.49 17.32
CA ARG A 463 -10.77 34.37 18.49
C ARG A 463 -10.46 35.81 18.12
N LEU A 464 -10.19 36.12 16.84
CA LEU A 464 -9.97 37.50 16.40
C LEU A 464 -11.26 38.33 16.62
N PRO A 465 -11.17 39.55 17.18
CA PRO A 465 -12.36 40.34 17.60
C PRO A 465 -13.38 40.52 16.48
N ALA A 466 -12.94 40.80 15.25
CA ALA A 466 -13.81 40.99 14.10
C ALA A 466 -14.54 39.68 13.71
N VAL A 467 -13.83 38.54 13.71
CA VAL A 467 -14.39 37.22 13.38
C VAL A 467 -15.32 36.75 14.49
N ALA A 468 -14.92 36.90 15.76
CA ALA A 468 -15.74 36.56 16.94
C ALA A 468 -17.04 37.33 16.95
N ALA A 469 -16.99 38.65 16.67
CA ALA A 469 -18.18 39.53 16.58
C ALA A 469 -19.07 39.11 15.41
N GLY A 470 -18.49 38.75 14.24
CA GLY A 470 -19.23 38.22 13.08
C GLY A 470 -19.96 36.92 13.42
N LEU A 471 -19.25 35.94 14.00
CA LEU A 471 -19.82 34.67 14.43
C LEU A 471 -20.92 34.82 15.48
N ALA A 472 -20.74 35.76 16.46
CA ALA A 472 -21.76 36.09 17.46
C ALA A 472 -23.02 36.68 16.81
N ARG A 473 -22.87 37.59 15.83
CA ARG A 473 -24.00 38.17 15.08
C ARG A 473 -24.76 37.09 14.32
N ILE A 474 -24.07 36.17 13.64
CA ILE A 474 -24.67 35.05 12.92
C ILE A 474 -25.43 34.16 13.90
N ARG A 475 -24.83 33.77 15.02
CA ARG A 475 -25.46 32.96 16.07
C ARG A 475 -26.70 33.60 16.65
N ASN A 476 -26.67 34.94 16.87
CA ASN A 476 -27.78 35.67 17.48
C ASN A 476 -28.93 35.97 16.48
N LYS A 477 -28.60 36.12 15.16
CA LYS A 477 -29.58 36.41 14.10
C LYS A 477 -30.16 35.17 13.47
N ALA A 478 -29.43 34.06 13.41
CA ALA A 478 -29.83 32.81 12.80
C ALA A 478 -30.16 31.78 13.89
N ALA A 479 -31.41 31.79 14.39
CA ALA A 479 -31.88 30.74 15.28
C ALA A 479 -32.39 29.52 14.46
N GLY A 480 -32.21 28.31 14.96
CA GLY A 480 -32.73 27.09 14.35
C GLY A 480 -32.13 26.72 12.98
N PRO A 481 -32.96 26.46 11.97
CA PRO A 481 -32.49 25.95 10.66
C PRO A 481 -31.50 26.86 9.94
N ALA A 482 -31.65 28.20 10.06
CA ALA A 482 -30.78 29.17 9.42
C ALA A 482 -29.35 29.13 9.98
N TYR A 483 -29.18 28.89 11.28
CA TYR A 483 -27.85 28.70 11.88
C TYR A 483 -27.17 27.43 11.35
N VAL A 484 -27.92 26.33 11.26
CA VAL A 484 -27.42 25.06 10.69
C VAL A 484 -26.98 25.26 9.25
N ALA A 485 -27.77 25.97 8.43
CA ALA A 485 -27.43 26.27 7.04
C ALA A 485 -26.11 27.07 6.93
N VAL A 486 -25.91 28.10 7.75
CA VAL A 486 -24.67 28.88 7.74
C VAL A 486 -23.45 28.04 8.15
N VAL A 487 -23.59 27.17 9.14
CA VAL A 487 -22.51 26.25 9.55
C VAL A 487 -22.18 25.26 8.44
N LEU A 488 -23.20 24.72 7.75
CA LEU A 488 -23.01 23.82 6.61
C LEU A 488 -22.31 24.53 5.43
N VAL A 489 -22.75 25.74 5.08
CA VAL A 489 -22.10 26.54 4.03
C VAL A 489 -20.64 26.82 4.41
N GLY A 490 -20.36 27.17 5.65
CA GLY A 490 -18.99 27.37 6.14
C GLY A 490 -18.14 26.11 6.06
N ALA A 491 -18.70 24.94 6.41
CA ALA A 491 -18.01 23.64 6.29
C ALA A 491 -17.74 23.27 4.82
N VAL A 492 -18.72 23.46 3.93
CA VAL A 492 -18.57 23.23 2.48
C VAL A 492 -17.51 24.17 1.90
N ALA A 493 -17.54 25.45 2.27
CA ALA A 493 -16.53 26.42 1.84
C ALA A 493 -15.12 26.02 2.32
N LEU A 494 -14.97 25.62 3.58
CA LEU A 494 -13.70 25.16 4.13
C LEU A 494 -13.17 23.95 3.34
N VAL A 495 -14.00 22.94 3.12
CA VAL A 495 -13.65 21.75 2.35
C VAL A 495 -13.33 22.11 0.90
N GLY A 496 -14.17 22.90 0.23
CA GLY A 496 -13.97 23.31 -1.16
C GLY A 496 -12.69 24.12 -1.38
N VAL A 497 -12.44 25.10 -0.52
CA VAL A 497 -11.20 25.91 -0.58
C VAL A 497 -9.98 25.03 -0.28
N SER A 498 -10.04 24.19 0.74
CA SER A 498 -8.93 23.29 1.08
C SER A 498 -8.65 22.32 -0.06
N ALA A 499 -9.67 21.71 -0.65
CA ALA A 499 -9.55 20.84 -1.82
C ALA A 499 -8.95 21.59 -3.01
N TYR A 500 -9.46 22.79 -3.33
CA TYR A 500 -8.93 23.61 -4.42
C TYR A 500 -7.45 23.94 -4.25
N LEU A 501 -7.03 24.31 -3.04
CA LEU A 501 -5.65 24.69 -2.76
C LEU A 501 -4.68 23.50 -2.74
N THR A 502 -5.16 22.30 -2.44
CA THR A 502 -4.33 21.09 -2.34
C THR A 502 -4.27 20.26 -3.62
N GLN A 503 -5.31 20.31 -4.48
CA GLN A 503 -5.41 19.50 -5.70
C GLN A 503 -4.79 20.17 -6.93
N LYS A 504 -3.64 20.85 -6.78
CA LYS A 504 -2.95 21.58 -7.86
C LYS A 504 -1.76 20.82 -8.44
N ALA A 505 -0.71 21.56 -8.81
CA ALA A 505 0.41 21.10 -9.63
C ALA A 505 1.07 19.80 -9.14
N ASN A 506 1.29 19.65 -7.83
CA ASN A 506 1.92 18.45 -7.25
C ASN A 506 1.11 17.18 -7.55
N ILE A 507 -0.20 17.20 -7.20
CA ILE A 507 -1.08 16.05 -7.42
C ILE A 507 -1.30 15.79 -8.91
N ARG A 508 -1.44 16.86 -9.72
CA ARG A 508 -1.61 16.72 -11.16
C ARG A 508 -0.39 16.07 -11.80
N GLN A 509 0.81 16.55 -11.51
CA GLN A 509 2.04 15.98 -12.03
C GLN A 509 2.22 14.52 -11.60
N ALA A 510 1.93 14.20 -10.34
CA ALA A 510 1.99 12.82 -9.86
C ALA A 510 1.00 11.91 -10.59
N ALA A 511 -0.23 12.40 -10.83
CA ALA A 511 -1.23 11.64 -11.55
C ALA A 511 -0.90 11.49 -13.04
N GLU A 512 -0.40 12.56 -13.69
CA GLU A 512 0.05 12.51 -15.08
C GLU A 512 1.23 11.55 -15.29
N SER A 513 2.16 11.49 -14.34
CA SER A 513 3.24 10.50 -14.35
C SER A 513 2.70 9.07 -14.23
N ALA A 514 1.89 8.81 -13.21
CA ALA A 514 1.29 7.50 -12.99
C ALA A 514 0.42 7.04 -14.18
N LYS A 515 -0.33 7.96 -14.82
CA LYS A 515 -1.15 7.61 -15.97
C LYS A 515 -0.34 7.08 -17.14
N ARG A 516 0.82 7.71 -17.44
CA ARG A 516 1.71 7.22 -18.51
C ARG A 516 2.19 5.79 -18.29
N SER A 517 2.34 5.36 -17.03
CA SER A 517 2.71 3.99 -16.69
C SER A 517 1.57 2.98 -16.91
N TYR A 518 0.34 3.42 -17.19
CA TYR A 518 -0.82 2.57 -17.49
C TYR A 518 -1.29 2.66 -18.94
N GLU A 519 -0.64 3.46 -19.75
CA GLU A 519 -1.01 3.61 -21.18
C GLU A 519 -0.31 2.54 -22.01
N VAL A 520 -1.09 1.70 -22.70
CA VAL A 520 -0.59 0.82 -23.76
C VAL A 520 -0.49 1.65 -25.04
N THR A 521 0.71 1.74 -25.57
CA THR A 521 1.03 2.51 -26.79
C THR A 521 1.94 1.68 -27.69
N PRO A 522 2.14 2.05 -28.96
CA PRO A 522 3.12 1.36 -29.80
C PRO A 522 4.54 1.34 -29.21
N ASP A 523 4.84 2.35 -28.37
CA ASP A 523 6.14 2.50 -27.69
C ASP A 523 6.07 2.20 -26.19
N ALA A 524 5.05 1.51 -25.70
CA ALA A 524 4.95 1.13 -24.30
C ALA A 524 6.19 0.33 -23.83
N SER A 525 6.54 0.46 -22.55
CA SER A 525 7.81 -0.08 -22.05
C SER A 525 7.78 -1.60 -21.81
N LEU A 526 6.60 -2.19 -21.58
CA LEU A 526 6.45 -3.62 -21.29
C LEU A 526 5.66 -4.36 -22.38
N ILE A 527 4.47 -3.88 -22.73
CA ILE A 527 3.58 -4.47 -23.73
C ILE A 527 3.08 -3.38 -24.66
N SER A 528 3.41 -3.48 -25.94
CA SER A 528 2.89 -2.61 -27.01
C SER A 528 1.46 -3.02 -27.42
N ASN A 529 0.84 -2.20 -28.28
CA ASN A 529 -0.49 -2.53 -28.83
C ASN A 529 -0.50 -3.83 -29.63
N ASP A 530 0.54 -4.05 -30.45
CA ASP A 530 0.65 -5.24 -31.30
C ASP A 530 0.85 -6.51 -30.46
N GLU A 531 1.70 -6.42 -29.44
CA GLU A 531 1.95 -7.52 -28.50
C GLU A 531 0.69 -7.86 -27.67
N LEU A 532 -0.06 -6.84 -27.23
CA LEU A 532 -1.31 -7.07 -26.51
C LEU A 532 -2.36 -7.73 -27.41
N GLU A 533 -2.50 -7.28 -28.67
CA GLU A 533 -3.42 -7.86 -29.63
C GLU A 533 -3.06 -9.34 -29.92
N LEU A 534 -1.76 -9.67 -30.00
CA LEU A 534 -1.32 -11.05 -30.15
C LEU A 534 -1.62 -11.89 -28.91
N LEU A 535 -1.43 -11.35 -27.69
CA LEU A 535 -1.79 -12.02 -26.44
C LEU A 535 -3.30 -12.31 -26.34
N GLU A 536 -4.15 -11.40 -26.81
CA GLU A 536 -5.61 -11.56 -26.79
C GLU A 536 -6.11 -12.65 -27.75
N ARG A 537 -5.28 -13.11 -28.69
CA ARG A 537 -5.60 -14.18 -29.65
C ARG A 537 -4.96 -15.54 -29.32
N LEU A 538 -4.14 -15.61 -28.25
CA LEU A 538 -3.43 -16.84 -27.91
C LEU A 538 -4.34 -18.01 -27.56
N ASP A 539 -5.53 -17.76 -27.05
CA ASP A 539 -6.51 -18.80 -26.72
C ASP A 539 -7.09 -19.50 -27.95
N ASP A 540 -7.10 -18.84 -29.12
CA ASP A 540 -7.51 -19.43 -30.39
C ASP A 540 -6.40 -20.26 -31.07
N GLU A 541 -5.12 -19.91 -30.83
CA GLU A 541 -3.98 -20.45 -31.57
C GLU A 541 -3.14 -21.46 -30.77
N VAL A 542 -3.15 -21.38 -29.43
CA VAL A 542 -2.30 -22.21 -28.56
C VAL A 542 -3.16 -23.08 -27.65
N PRO A 543 -2.95 -24.43 -27.63
CA PRO A 543 -3.62 -25.33 -26.69
C PRO A 543 -3.37 -24.93 -25.21
N GLU A 544 -4.34 -25.24 -24.32
CA GLU A 544 -4.26 -24.90 -22.90
C GLU A 544 -3.07 -25.55 -22.18
N ASP A 545 -2.67 -26.76 -22.62
CA ASP A 545 -1.59 -27.57 -22.04
C ASP A 545 -0.22 -27.29 -22.68
N ALA A 546 -0.16 -26.46 -23.73
CA ALA A 546 1.08 -26.12 -24.40
C ALA A 546 1.93 -25.14 -23.60
N LEU A 547 3.26 -25.33 -23.67
CA LEU A 547 4.23 -24.47 -22.97
C LEU A 547 4.86 -23.48 -23.95
N ILE A 548 4.83 -22.19 -23.58
CA ILE A 548 5.36 -21.10 -24.40
C ILE A 548 6.69 -20.60 -23.82
N ALA A 549 7.74 -20.55 -24.64
CA ALA A 549 8.96 -19.82 -24.33
C ALA A 549 8.83 -18.35 -24.81
N GLY A 550 9.46 -17.43 -24.11
CA GLY A 550 9.51 -16.03 -24.48
C GLY A 550 10.49 -15.26 -23.62
N ASN A 551 10.95 -14.12 -24.12
CA ASN A 551 11.81 -13.25 -23.32
C ASN A 551 10.98 -12.53 -22.23
N PRO A 552 11.13 -12.86 -20.94
CA PRO A 552 10.29 -12.28 -19.88
C PRO A 552 10.47 -10.76 -19.73
N TRP A 553 11.59 -10.20 -20.17
CA TRP A 553 11.85 -8.76 -20.15
C TRP A 553 11.03 -7.96 -21.16
N THR A 554 10.48 -8.61 -22.19
CA THR A 554 9.58 -8.00 -23.16
C THR A 554 8.10 -8.13 -22.77
N GLY A 555 7.80 -8.71 -21.60
CA GLY A 555 6.44 -8.94 -21.14
C GLY A 555 5.76 -10.19 -21.68
N SER A 556 6.44 -11.02 -22.49
CA SER A 556 5.88 -12.28 -23.06
C SER A 556 5.38 -13.26 -21.98
N SER A 557 6.01 -13.25 -20.79
CA SER A 557 5.54 -14.06 -19.63
C SER A 557 4.14 -13.66 -19.14
N LEU A 558 3.59 -12.51 -19.53
CA LEU A 558 2.22 -12.12 -19.22
C LEU A 558 1.16 -12.94 -19.96
N ALA A 559 1.55 -13.77 -20.94
CA ALA A 559 0.67 -14.80 -21.52
C ALA A 559 0.04 -15.68 -20.44
N TYR A 560 0.75 -15.94 -19.34
CA TYR A 560 0.22 -16.69 -18.20
C TYR A 560 -0.94 -15.98 -17.49
N ALA A 561 -0.78 -14.70 -17.16
CA ALA A 561 -1.80 -13.94 -16.43
C ALA A 561 -2.93 -13.42 -17.32
N LEU A 562 -2.62 -13.03 -18.58
CA LEU A 562 -3.55 -12.32 -19.45
C LEU A 562 -4.27 -13.24 -20.44
N ALA A 563 -3.59 -14.30 -20.90
CA ALA A 563 -4.12 -15.22 -21.93
C ALA A 563 -4.35 -16.66 -21.42
N ASP A 564 -4.12 -16.92 -20.14
CA ASP A 564 -4.31 -18.25 -19.53
C ASP A 564 -3.49 -19.34 -20.25
N ARG A 565 -2.24 -19.03 -20.62
CA ARG A 565 -1.32 -19.97 -21.29
C ARG A 565 -0.04 -20.13 -20.49
N GLN A 566 0.39 -21.38 -20.35
CA GLN A 566 1.61 -21.71 -19.60
C GLN A 566 2.85 -21.12 -20.26
N THR A 567 3.71 -20.51 -19.47
CA THR A 567 4.99 -19.95 -19.96
C THR A 567 6.17 -20.58 -19.24
N LEU A 568 7.27 -20.76 -19.96
CA LEU A 568 8.48 -21.41 -19.46
C LEU A 568 9.09 -20.65 -18.26
N GLN A 569 8.91 -19.35 -18.20
CA GLN A 569 9.39 -18.49 -17.13
C GLN A 569 8.33 -17.47 -16.74
N LEU A 570 7.87 -17.51 -15.49
CA LEU A 570 6.78 -16.67 -14.96
C LEU A 570 7.24 -15.32 -14.40
N HIS A 571 8.54 -15.14 -14.21
CA HIS A 571 9.09 -13.89 -13.67
C HIS A 571 10.44 -13.56 -14.27
N ILE A 572 10.69 -12.31 -14.53
CA ILE A 572 11.93 -11.77 -15.12
C ILE A 572 13.19 -12.22 -14.37
N LEU A 573 13.15 -12.27 -13.03
CA LEU A 573 14.26 -12.67 -12.16
C LEU A 573 14.14 -14.12 -11.64
N ALA A 574 13.32 -14.96 -12.26
CA ALA A 574 13.25 -16.36 -11.86
C ALA A 574 14.56 -17.09 -12.17
N THR A 575 14.93 -18.02 -11.32
CA THR A 575 16.04 -18.95 -11.57
C THR A 575 15.53 -20.12 -12.42
N TYR A 576 16.31 -20.54 -13.41
CA TYR A 576 15.98 -21.64 -14.32
C TYR A 576 17.19 -22.56 -14.54
N GLY A 577 16.93 -23.77 -15.04
CA GLY A 577 17.99 -24.77 -15.26
C GLY A 577 18.66 -24.64 -16.64
N ASP A 578 19.68 -25.48 -16.86
CA ASP A 578 20.52 -25.46 -18.05
C ASP A 578 19.74 -25.69 -19.36
N ASP A 579 18.68 -26.49 -19.35
CA ASP A 579 17.83 -26.73 -20.53
C ASP A 579 17.09 -25.46 -20.96
N VAL A 580 16.58 -24.69 -19.99
CA VAL A 580 15.92 -23.41 -20.27
C VAL A 580 16.92 -22.39 -20.80
N ASP A 581 18.14 -22.36 -20.24
CA ASP A 581 19.23 -21.51 -20.74
C ASP A 581 19.60 -21.88 -22.19
N THR A 582 19.65 -23.17 -22.51
CA THR A 582 19.90 -23.67 -23.87
C THR A 582 18.82 -23.19 -24.83
N ILE A 583 17.54 -23.26 -24.45
CA ILE A 583 16.42 -22.74 -25.27
C ILE A 583 16.57 -21.24 -25.51
N TYR A 584 16.81 -20.46 -24.47
CA TYR A 584 16.92 -18.99 -24.57
C TYR A 584 18.09 -18.52 -25.43
N ASN A 585 19.19 -19.28 -25.44
CA ASN A 585 20.39 -18.88 -26.16
C ASN A 585 20.55 -19.54 -27.53
N ARG A 586 19.97 -20.78 -27.74
CA ARG A 586 20.33 -21.63 -28.87
C ARG A 586 19.13 -22.26 -29.62
N LEU A 587 17.88 -22.00 -29.26
CA LEU A 587 16.72 -22.65 -29.91
C LEU A 587 16.73 -22.48 -31.43
N ARG A 588 17.17 -21.36 -31.95
CA ARG A 588 17.35 -21.10 -33.37
C ARG A 588 18.29 -22.09 -34.09
N ASP A 589 19.17 -22.73 -33.34
CA ASP A 589 20.14 -23.71 -33.86
C ASP A 589 19.60 -25.16 -33.85
N ALA A 590 18.38 -25.37 -33.38
CA ALA A 590 17.73 -26.69 -33.25
C ALA A 590 17.82 -27.58 -34.53
N PRO A 591 17.72 -27.06 -35.77
CA PRO A 591 17.84 -27.91 -36.97
C PRO A 591 19.22 -28.55 -37.14
N ALA A 592 20.27 -27.99 -36.51
CA ALA A 592 21.64 -28.47 -36.64
C ALA A 592 22.24 -28.99 -35.32
N ASP A 593 21.56 -28.81 -34.20
CA ASP A 593 22.08 -29.08 -32.86
C ASP A 593 21.17 -30.03 -32.06
N PRO A 594 21.51 -31.30 -31.94
CA PRO A 594 20.71 -32.29 -31.19
C PRO A 594 20.58 -31.98 -29.68
N GLU A 595 21.52 -31.26 -29.07
CA GLU A 595 21.46 -30.87 -27.66
C GLU A 595 20.30 -29.91 -27.43
N VAL A 596 20.03 -29.01 -28.38
CA VAL A 596 18.88 -28.09 -28.31
C VAL A 596 17.56 -28.89 -28.38
N CYS A 597 17.45 -29.88 -29.25
CA CYS A 597 16.25 -30.72 -29.31
C CYS A 597 16.06 -31.55 -28.03
N GLN A 598 17.14 -31.97 -27.37
CA GLN A 598 17.06 -32.61 -26.07
C GLN A 598 16.50 -31.66 -25.00
N ALA A 599 16.93 -30.38 -25.00
CA ALA A 599 16.40 -29.36 -24.12
C ALA A 599 14.91 -29.04 -24.38
N VAL A 600 14.48 -29.00 -25.65
CA VAL A 600 13.07 -28.84 -26.05
C VAL A 600 12.24 -30.01 -25.55
N GLU A 601 12.72 -31.25 -25.72
CA GLU A 601 12.02 -32.47 -25.28
C GLU A 601 11.93 -32.54 -23.74
N SER A 602 13.01 -32.17 -23.03
CA SER A 602 13.04 -32.21 -21.55
C SER A 602 12.14 -31.15 -20.90
N THR A 603 12.03 -29.99 -21.52
CA THR A 603 11.17 -28.88 -21.00
C THR A 603 9.73 -29.00 -21.48
N GLY A 604 9.49 -29.65 -22.60
CA GLY A 604 8.17 -29.77 -23.23
C GLY A 604 7.70 -28.44 -23.85
N VAL A 605 8.61 -27.55 -24.22
CA VAL A 605 8.24 -26.28 -24.86
C VAL A 605 7.78 -26.50 -26.30
N ASP A 606 6.61 -25.95 -26.65
CA ASP A 606 5.95 -26.14 -27.95
C ASP A 606 5.95 -24.87 -28.80
N TYR A 607 5.84 -23.71 -28.18
CA TYR A 607 5.67 -22.43 -28.84
C TYR A 607 6.69 -21.39 -28.35
N VAL A 608 6.86 -20.34 -29.15
CA VAL A 608 7.68 -19.16 -28.79
C VAL A 608 6.92 -17.90 -29.07
N LEU A 609 6.84 -17.01 -28.07
CA LEU A 609 6.43 -15.62 -28.23
C LEU A 609 7.67 -14.74 -28.41
N ASP A 610 7.82 -14.20 -29.60
CA ASP A 610 8.89 -13.26 -29.96
C ASP A 610 8.32 -11.83 -30.04
N PHE A 611 8.60 -11.04 -29.01
CA PHE A 611 8.26 -9.62 -28.91
C PHE A 611 9.46 -8.71 -29.25
N GLY A 612 10.45 -9.27 -29.95
CA GLY A 612 11.66 -8.54 -30.38
C GLY A 612 12.65 -8.30 -29.24
N THR A 613 13.37 -7.18 -29.36
CA THR A 613 14.52 -6.86 -28.47
C THR A 613 14.23 -5.69 -27.53
N LYS A 614 13.05 -5.10 -27.57
CA LYS A 614 12.67 -3.97 -26.73
C LYS A 614 12.28 -4.48 -25.34
N GLU A 615 13.20 -4.40 -24.41
CA GLU A 615 12.99 -4.85 -23.03
C GLU A 615 12.56 -3.68 -22.12
N VAL A 616 11.86 -3.97 -21.04
CA VAL A 616 11.24 -2.98 -20.14
C VAL A 616 12.21 -1.93 -19.57
N HIS A 617 13.50 -2.27 -19.43
CA HIS A 617 14.55 -1.33 -18.98
C HIS A 617 15.42 -0.80 -20.12
N GLY A 618 15.11 -1.15 -21.37
CA GLY A 618 15.87 -0.69 -22.56
C GLY A 618 17.26 -1.34 -22.68
N ILE A 619 17.49 -2.46 -22.01
CA ILE A 619 18.74 -3.24 -22.08
C ILE A 619 18.41 -4.58 -22.74
N ASP A 620 19.19 -4.99 -23.75
CA ASP A 620 19.05 -6.33 -24.37
C ASP A 620 19.84 -7.35 -23.54
N HIS A 621 19.12 -8.27 -22.89
CA HIS A 621 19.72 -9.35 -22.08
C HIS A 621 20.10 -10.58 -22.91
N GLY A 622 19.96 -10.53 -24.22
CA GLY A 622 20.39 -11.60 -25.12
C GLY A 622 19.20 -12.35 -25.73
N PHE A 623 18.73 -13.42 -25.15
CA PHE A 623 17.63 -14.29 -25.62
C PHE A 623 17.64 -14.58 -27.14
N VAL A 624 18.87 -14.70 -27.70
CA VAL A 624 19.11 -14.79 -29.15
C VAL A 624 18.53 -16.07 -29.75
N GLY A 625 18.40 -17.13 -28.94
CA GLY A 625 17.81 -18.39 -29.36
C GLY A 625 16.34 -18.30 -29.74
N LEU A 626 15.61 -17.28 -29.26
CA LEU A 626 14.17 -17.13 -29.51
C LEU A 626 13.84 -16.31 -30.77
N ARG A 627 14.86 -15.84 -31.52
CA ARG A 627 14.70 -14.91 -32.64
C ARG A 627 14.88 -15.61 -33.98
N ASP A 628 14.22 -15.13 -35.02
CA ASP A 628 14.39 -15.54 -36.42
C ASP A 628 14.18 -17.06 -36.64
N LEU A 629 13.27 -17.68 -35.89
CA LEU A 629 13.07 -19.14 -35.89
C LEU A 629 12.59 -19.68 -37.25
N GLU A 630 11.86 -18.90 -38.03
CA GLU A 630 11.42 -19.29 -39.39
C GLU A 630 12.60 -19.27 -40.37
N GLU A 631 13.47 -18.28 -40.30
CA GLU A 631 14.64 -18.15 -41.18
C GLU A 631 15.65 -19.29 -40.93
N THR A 632 15.79 -19.71 -39.68
CA THR A 632 16.69 -20.83 -39.32
C THR A 632 16.06 -22.20 -39.51
N GLY A 633 14.74 -22.27 -39.73
CA GLY A 633 13.99 -23.52 -39.85
C GLY A 633 13.69 -24.18 -38.50
N ALA A 634 13.91 -23.49 -37.37
CA ALA A 634 13.62 -24.01 -36.05
C ALA A 634 12.12 -23.98 -35.70
N GLY A 635 11.36 -23.05 -36.28
CA GLY A 635 9.93 -22.90 -36.03
C GLY A 635 9.18 -22.33 -37.22
N ARG A 636 7.86 -22.40 -37.16
CA ARG A 636 6.91 -21.86 -38.14
C ARG A 636 6.08 -20.76 -37.50
N VAL A 637 5.91 -19.63 -38.18
CA VAL A 637 4.98 -18.58 -37.73
C VAL A 637 3.54 -19.10 -37.75
N VAL A 638 2.84 -19.04 -36.64
CA VAL A 638 1.43 -19.39 -36.47
C VAL A 638 0.56 -18.16 -36.56
N ASP A 639 0.93 -17.09 -35.82
CA ASP A 639 0.25 -15.79 -35.84
C ASP A 639 1.26 -14.65 -35.72
N GLN A 640 0.89 -13.46 -36.24
CA GLN A 640 1.73 -12.28 -36.23
C GLN A 640 0.87 -11.02 -36.19
N VAL A 641 1.26 -10.06 -35.33
CA VAL A 641 0.71 -8.71 -35.28
C VAL A 641 1.87 -7.72 -35.29
N GLY A 642 2.00 -6.94 -36.33
CA GLY A 642 3.14 -6.05 -36.52
C GLY A 642 4.47 -6.82 -36.48
N GLU A 643 5.33 -6.52 -35.52
CA GLU A 643 6.60 -7.21 -35.30
C GLU A 643 6.50 -8.38 -34.30
N ALA A 644 5.43 -8.44 -33.51
CA ALA A 644 5.20 -9.51 -32.55
C ALA A 644 4.78 -10.80 -33.27
N LYS A 645 5.42 -11.93 -32.92
CA LYS A 645 5.21 -13.22 -33.58
C LYS A 645 4.99 -14.33 -32.58
N LEU A 646 4.11 -15.26 -32.97
CA LEU A 646 3.95 -16.55 -32.34
C LEU A 646 4.51 -17.63 -33.28
N TYR A 647 5.48 -18.38 -32.78
CA TYR A 647 6.05 -19.53 -33.51
C TYR A 647 5.61 -20.87 -32.89
N GLU A 648 5.35 -21.85 -33.71
CA GLU A 648 5.34 -23.27 -33.33
C GLU A 648 6.74 -23.85 -33.59
N ILE A 649 7.32 -24.55 -32.62
CA ILE A 649 8.61 -25.22 -32.77
C ILE A 649 8.42 -26.47 -33.64
N THR A 650 9.18 -26.58 -34.74
CA THR A 650 9.04 -27.66 -35.72
C THR A 650 10.29 -28.52 -35.90
N ALA A 651 11.47 -28.01 -35.55
CA ALA A 651 12.75 -28.66 -35.82
C ALA A 651 13.00 -29.92 -34.99
N CYS A 652 12.39 -30.08 -33.82
CA CYS A 652 12.62 -31.16 -32.88
C CYS A 652 11.47 -32.18 -32.83
N ARG A 653 10.61 -32.18 -33.83
CA ARG A 653 9.44 -33.10 -33.95
C ARG A 653 9.62 -34.13 -35.04
#